data_36d0e76c13ffd650cf918f0ed5e20587
#
_entry.id   36d0e76c13ffd650cf918f0ed5e20587
#
_cell.length_a   1.000
_cell.length_b   1.000
_cell.length_c   1.000
_cell.angle_alpha   90.00
_cell.angle_beta   90.00
_cell.angle_gamma   90.00
#
_symmetry.space_group_name_H-M   'P 1'
#
loop_
_entity.id
_entity.type
_entity.pdbx_description
1 polymer ?
#
loop_
_entity_poly.entity_id
_entity_poly.type
_entity_poly.pdbx_seq_one_letter_code
_entity_poly.pdbx_strand_id
1 'polypeptide(L)'
;MPLSLQPKLLRVLETRSFRPLGSTEVKRFEGRVVAASHRDLDAWVREGRFREDLYYRLAVFILEVPGLDQRRDDIPELVTHFASLQPRALTFSDAALTRLQNHPWPGNIRQLRSLVDRLGILAERTHITPEVLVEYLESQKVSPEVDTGALADALMALPGEDKLALVEQLLIDRAMQLSGDNKSAAARLLGVSRKTVERRIAAQGERRRTAQECLEEAQAFINEAAFRDAVPLLRMGIEQVRLPAATPELQRLSYDLYRLLGVSLRSLEGWLSADALQAYEAAFKVGDGVVDDVEMTSLLFGIWTAQLMAMDLGKARGTVQEMLQRAQGSGDPDLVAEAHVAMANTLFWLGDSAEALACLQRGGLVPVGNQERCRTQGFDLVGLALNFEGLAAFHTGDFARAQAARLRLEQRAKQTADHPFNQAIALQGAAWLAALFEDHEALGPLAEALEALSSQHGFVFYLGVGRVLRGAALTAQGRYAEAEEAIRDGYETHMLRNGGKLFYSFQAWKLGEMLLSAGRAEEADKLITQAMDVALEHQDRAYLGELLDVQGRARWAMGDVDGAEEALRSAMSTALALGAVPARLRAATHLAQLLQEEGRLRPARDVLDKTLRVFDKKAPFSGLHRALRVMESLAT
;
A
#
# COMPACT_ATOMS: atom_id res chain seq x y z
N MET A 1 28.87 17.84 8.54
CA MET A 1 30.00 17.71 7.56
C MET A 1 29.44 17.15 6.26
N PRO A 2 29.65 17.81 5.11
CA PRO A 2 29.16 17.34 3.81
C PRO A 2 29.75 15.98 3.43
N LEU A 3 28.96 15.13 2.74
CA LEU A 3 29.39 13.82 2.29
C LEU A 3 30.68 13.87 1.43
N SER A 4 30.87 14.94 0.64
CA SER A 4 32.05 15.13 -0.18
C SER A 4 33.37 15.35 0.60
N LEU A 5 33.28 15.74 1.86
CA LEU A 5 34.45 15.95 2.74
C LEU A 5 34.81 14.69 3.57
N GLN A 6 33.87 13.80 3.77
CA GLN A 6 34.05 12.61 4.60
C GLN A 6 35.17 11.68 4.07
N PRO A 7 35.28 11.39 2.75
CA PRO A 7 36.40 10.59 2.21
C PRO A 7 37.77 11.26 2.41
N LYS A 8 37.83 12.59 2.38
CA LYS A 8 39.07 13.32 2.59
C LYS A 8 39.53 13.20 4.05
N LEU A 9 38.60 13.29 4.99
CA LEU A 9 38.88 13.12 6.41
C LEU A 9 39.30 11.66 6.70
N LEU A 10 38.60 10.68 6.15
CA LEU A 10 38.94 9.27 6.29
C LEU A 10 40.40 9.02 5.84
N ARG A 11 40.78 9.54 4.67
CA ARG A 11 42.14 9.42 4.16
C ARG A 11 43.18 9.99 5.13
N VAL A 12 42.90 11.15 5.74
CA VAL A 12 43.82 11.76 6.74
C VAL A 12 43.95 10.88 7.97
N LEU A 13 42.84 10.30 8.44
CA LEU A 13 42.83 9.41 9.61
C LEU A 13 43.57 8.09 9.36
N GLU A 14 43.54 7.58 8.13
CA GLU A 14 44.21 6.33 7.73
C GLU A 14 45.70 6.53 7.46
N THR A 15 46.02 7.51 6.61
CA THR A 15 47.40 7.72 6.16
C THR A 15 48.23 8.57 7.11
N ARG A 16 47.60 9.18 8.12
CA ARG A 16 48.27 10.13 9.02
C ARG A 16 49.01 11.24 8.28
N SER A 17 48.48 11.64 7.10
CA SER A 17 49.10 12.66 6.27
C SER A 17 48.03 13.49 5.56
N PHE A 18 48.33 14.73 5.31
CA PHE A 18 47.48 15.65 4.57
C PHE A 18 48.27 16.60 3.70
N ARG A 19 47.61 17.15 2.70
CA ARG A 19 48.19 18.16 1.83
C ARG A 19 47.46 19.49 2.05
N PRO A 20 48.17 20.55 2.46
CA PRO A 20 47.56 21.87 2.59
C PRO A 20 47.03 22.37 1.25
N LEU A 21 45.95 23.19 1.30
CA LEU A 21 45.40 23.83 0.11
C LEU A 21 46.48 24.73 -0.55
N GLY A 22 46.66 24.55 -1.86
CA GLY A 22 47.66 25.29 -2.64
C GLY A 22 49.12 24.78 -2.53
N SER A 23 49.38 23.67 -1.81
CA SER A 23 50.69 23.06 -1.69
C SER A 23 50.76 21.68 -2.33
N THR A 24 51.88 21.34 -2.93
CA THR A 24 52.18 19.98 -3.42
C THR A 24 52.81 19.11 -2.33
N GLU A 25 53.25 19.67 -1.23
CA GLU A 25 53.96 19.03 -0.14
C GLU A 25 53.01 18.24 0.77
N VAL A 26 53.35 16.96 1.06
CA VAL A 26 52.57 16.12 1.99
C VAL A 26 53.15 16.31 3.39
N LYS A 27 52.31 16.73 4.34
CA LYS A 27 52.67 16.89 5.75
C LYS A 27 52.10 15.72 6.58
N ARG A 28 52.87 15.26 7.57
CA ARG A 28 52.41 14.26 8.54
C ARG A 28 51.51 14.90 9.58
N PHE A 29 50.47 14.17 9.96
CA PHE A 29 49.57 14.50 11.06
C PHE A 29 49.95 13.65 12.28
N GLU A 30 50.52 14.26 13.30
CA GLU A 30 50.98 13.59 14.52
C GLU A 30 50.06 13.78 15.72
N GLY A 31 48.95 14.52 15.53
CA GLY A 31 48.01 14.83 16.58
C GLY A 31 47.08 13.69 16.95
N ARG A 32 46.50 13.76 18.14
CA ARG A 32 45.34 12.94 18.56
C ARG A 32 44.08 13.58 18.03
N VAL A 33 43.18 12.75 17.44
CA VAL A 33 41.90 13.19 16.95
C VAL A 33 40.82 12.90 18.00
N VAL A 34 40.06 13.92 18.38
CA VAL A 34 38.88 13.82 19.25
C VAL A 34 37.73 14.44 18.45
N ALA A 35 36.68 13.67 18.24
CA ALA A 35 35.46 14.11 17.59
C ALA A 35 34.35 14.27 18.65
N ALA A 36 33.55 15.32 18.53
CA ALA A 36 32.35 15.51 19.34
C ALA A 36 31.14 15.74 18.42
N SER A 37 30.06 15.08 18.73
CA SER A 37 28.79 15.22 18.00
C SER A 37 27.63 15.19 18.99
N HIS A 38 26.62 16.01 18.75
CA HIS A 38 25.32 15.94 19.42
C HIS A 38 24.31 15.11 18.62
N ARG A 39 24.72 14.59 17.47
CA ARG A 39 23.90 13.78 16.57
C ARG A 39 24.18 12.31 16.78
N ASP A 40 23.15 11.49 16.66
CA ASP A 40 23.27 10.05 16.57
C ASP A 40 23.91 9.69 15.21
N LEU A 41 25.20 9.41 15.23
CA LEU A 41 25.96 9.08 14.02
C LEU A 41 25.60 7.69 13.47
N ASP A 42 25.17 6.75 14.31
CA ASP A 42 24.67 5.44 13.90
C ASP A 42 23.38 5.56 13.07
N ALA A 43 22.45 6.41 13.50
CA ALA A 43 21.26 6.73 12.72
C ALA A 43 21.64 7.37 11.38
N TRP A 44 22.60 8.29 11.37
CA TRP A 44 23.06 8.95 10.14
C TRP A 44 23.78 8.03 9.17
N VAL A 45 24.46 6.99 9.64
CA VAL A 45 25.04 5.94 8.79
C VAL A 45 23.91 5.17 8.10
N ARG A 46 22.88 4.76 8.85
CA ARG A 46 21.69 4.07 8.29
C ARG A 46 20.92 4.91 7.27
N GLU A 47 20.88 6.22 7.47
CA GLU A 47 20.25 7.19 6.55
C GLU A 47 21.15 7.55 5.35
N GLY A 48 22.36 7.02 5.24
CA GLY A 48 23.34 7.35 4.19
C GLY A 48 23.89 8.78 4.26
N ARG A 49 23.72 9.49 5.39
CA ARG A 49 24.17 10.87 5.64
C ARG A 49 25.58 10.94 6.24
N PHE A 50 26.06 9.82 6.72
CA PHE A 50 27.42 9.64 7.24
C PHE A 50 27.98 8.32 6.74
N ARG A 51 29.25 8.31 6.33
CA ARG A 51 29.88 7.10 5.79
C ARG A 51 30.20 6.13 6.92
N GLU A 52 29.91 4.88 6.71
CA GLU A 52 30.14 3.79 7.65
C GLU A 52 31.65 3.60 7.94
N ASP A 53 32.48 3.68 6.92
CA ASP A 53 33.94 3.54 7.04
C ASP A 53 34.57 4.66 7.90
N LEU A 54 34.11 5.88 7.76
CA LEU A 54 34.55 7.01 8.58
C LEU A 54 34.04 6.88 10.02
N TYR A 55 32.80 6.41 10.21
CA TYR A 55 32.23 6.18 11.54
C TYR A 55 33.09 5.20 12.35
N TYR A 56 33.37 4.01 11.83
CA TYR A 56 34.20 3.02 12.53
C TYR A 56 35.64 3.50 12.78
N ARG A 57 36.14 4.40 11.95
CA ARG A 57 37.47 4.98 12.18
C ARG A 57 37.51 6.03 13.28
N LEU A 58 36.41 6.74 13.52
CA LEU A 58 36.26 7.72 14.59
C LEU A 58 35.77 7.09 15.89
N ALA A 59 34.88 6.11 15.82
CA ALA A 59 34.21 5.47 16.96
C ALA A 59 35.03 4.36 17.63
N VAL A 60 36.35 4.43 17.59
CA VAL A 60 37.25 3.47 18.27
C VAL A 60 37.04 3.49 19.79
N PHE A 61 36.72 4.65 20.34
CA PHE A 61 36.36 4.83 21.73
C PHE A 61 35.27 5.89 21.86
N ILE A 62 34.09 5.47 22.30
CA ILE A 62 32.94 6.36 22.46
C ILE A 62 32.80 6.71 23.93
N LEU A 63 32.74 8.01 24.22
CA LEU A 63 32.44 8.59 25.50
C LEU A 63 31.08 9.28 25.45
N GLU A 64 30.11 8.73 26.15
CA GLU A 64 28.84 9.41 26.32
C GLU A 64 28.93 10.38 27.50
N VAL A 65 28.69 11.66 27.23
CA VAL A 65 28.62 12.69 28.25
C VAL A 65 27.18 12.82 28.70
N PRO A 66 26.85 12.44 29.96
CA PRO A 66 25.48 12.49 30.45
C PRO A 66 24.97 13.93 30.52
N GLY A 67 23.69 14.11 30.19
CA GLY A 67 22.99 15.37 30.35
C GLY A 67 22.87 15.80 31.82
N LEU A 68 22.52 17.05 32.05
CA LEU A 68 22.39 17.58 33.42
C LEU A 68 21.21 16.94 34.20
N ASP A 69 20.22 16.45 33.48
CA ASP A 69 19.08 15.68 33.98
C ASP A 69 19.47 14.31 34.57
N GLN A 70 20.58 13.72 34.12
CA GLN A 70 21.13 12.46 34.57
C GLN A 70 22.15 12.63 35.71
N ARG A 71 22.56 13.87 36.03
CA ARG A 71 23.51 14.20 37.10
C ARG A 71 23.03 15.40 37.90
N ARG A 72 21.80 15.32 38.39
CA ARG A 72 21.12 16.38 39.15
C ARG A 72 21.85 16.76 40.44
N ASP A 73 22.61 15.82 40.99
CA ASP A 73 23.41 16.04 42.21
C ASP A 73 24.56 17.03 42.01
N ASP A 74 25.01 17.24 40.75
CA ASP A 74 26.05 18.22 40.44
C ASP A 74 25.49 19.67 40.38
N ILE A 75 24.16 19.84 40.32
CA ILE A 75 23.52 21.15 40.12
C ILE A 75 23.85 22.14 41.24
N PRO A 76 23.80 21.79 42.55
CA PRO A 76 24.16 22.72 43.64
C PRO A 76 25.60 23.22 43.53
N GLU A 77 26.53 22.35 43.20
CA GLU A 77 27.95 22.69 43.06
C GLU A 77 28.16 23.61 41.85
N LEU A 78 27.54 23.30 40.71
CA LEU A 78 27.58 24.12 39.50
C LEU A 78 26.98 25.52 39.75
N VAL A 79 25.83 25.59 40.44
CA VAL A 79 25.20 26.86 40.82
C VAL A 79 26.12 27.69 41.72
N THR A 80 26.74 27.08 42.74
CA THR A 80 27.69 27.73 43.62
C THR A 80 28.90 28.25 42.84
N HIS A 81 29.43 27.45 41.93
CA HIS A 81 30.54 27.85 41.07
C HIS A 81 30.15 29.04 40.18
N PHE A 82 29.02 28.99 39.46
CA PHE A 82 28.60 30.10 38.61
C PHE A 82 28.24 31.35 39.40
N ALA A 83 27.66 31.20 40.59
CA ALA A 83 27.38 32.32 41.51
C ALA A 83 28.67 33.01 41.97
N SER A 84 29.75 32.29 42.19
CA SER A 84 31.06 32.83 42.56
C SER A 84 31.73 33.63 41.47
N LEU A 85 31.34 33.41 40.20
CA LEU A 85 31.86 34.16 39.04
C LEU A 85 31.10 35.47 38.80
N GLN A 86 30.01 35.73 39.53
CA GLN A 86 29.22 36.97 39.35
C GLN A 86 29.86 38.17 40.05
N PRO A 87 29.72 39.38 39.50
CA PRO A 87 30.21 40.62 40.17
C PRO A 87 29.58 40.87 41.53
N ARG A 88 28.35 40.37 41.74
CA ARG A 88 27.63 40.41 43.05
C ARG A 88 27.55 38.98 43.58
N ALA A 89 27.96 38.80 44.83
CA ALA A 89 27.89 37.51 45.47
C ALA A 89 26.42 37.05 45.64
N LEU A 90 26.02 36.00 44.89
CA LEU A 90 24.70 35.41 45.00
C LEU A 90 24.74 34.26 46.00
N THR A 91 23.70 34.13 46.83
CA THR A 91 23.47 33.00 47.71
C THR A 91 22.12 32.39 47.41
N PHE A 92 22.01 31.09 47.47
CA PHE A 92 20.79 30.35 47.19
C PHE A 92 20.30 29.65 48.43
N SER A 93 18.99 29.69 48.72
CA SER A 93 18.41 28.89 49.80
C SER A 93 18.38 27.40 49.40
N ASP A 94 18.37 26.48 50.36
CA ASP A 94 18.28 25.04 50.09
C ASP A 94 17.03 24.68 49.28
N ALA A 95 15.92 25.34 49.55
CA ALA A 95 14.69 25.18 48.78
C ALA A 95 14.83 25.68 47.32
N ALA A 96 15.62 26.71 47.04
CA ALA A 96 15.92 27.17 45.70
C ALA A 96 16.82 26.19 44.96
N LEU A 97 17.84 25.64 45.62
CA LEU A 97 18.72 24.61 45.08
C LEU A 97 17.92 23.33 44.73
N THR A 98 17.05 22.87 45.63
CA THR A 98 16.16 21.72 45.38
C THR A 98 15.26 21.94 44.16
N ARG A 99 14.76 23.17 43.98
CA ARG A 99 13.93 23.52 42.81
C ARG A 99 14.73 23.49 41.52
N LEU A 100 15.98 23.95 41.53
CA LEU A 100 16.90 23.89 40.40
C LEU A 100 17.28 22.43 40.05
N GLN A 101 17.47 21.56 41.03
CA GLN A 101 17.72 20.13 40.85
C GLN A 101 16.54 19.42 40.17
N ASN A 102 15.31 19.83 40.49
CA ASN A 102 14.09 19.22 39.92
C ASN A 102 13.61 19.88 38.61
N HIS A 103 14.26 20.96 38.18
CA HIS A 103 13.93 21.60 36.91
C HIS A 103 14.51 20.80 35.74
N PRO A 104 13.76 20.64 34.62
CA PRO A 104 14.30 20.06 33.38
C PRO A 104 15.26 21.06 32.73
N TRP A 105 16.46 20.61 32.42
CA TRP A 105 17.50 21.43 31.78
C TRP A 105 17.78 21.01 30.34
N PRO A 106 16.89 21.28 29.39
CA PRO A 106 17.10 20.89 27.98
C PRO A 106 18.34 21.50 27.34
N GLY A 107 18.73 22.70 27.80
CA GLY A 107 19.99 23.38 27.41
C GLY A 107 21.18 23.04 28.31
N ASN A 108 21.03 22.03 29.17
CA ASN A 108 22.09 21.53 30.05
C ASN A 108 22.82 22.63 30.86
N ILE A 109 24.12 22.51 31.05
CA ILE A 109 24.95 23.46 31.81
C ILE A 109 24.90 24.89 31.25
N ARG A 110 24.74 25.05 29.90
CA ARG A 110 24.64 26.38 29.31
C ARG A 110 23.40 27.11 29.77
N GLN A 111 22.28 26.42 29.89
CA GLN A 111 21.03 27.00 30.38
C GLN A 111 21.10 27.34 31.86
N LEU A 112 21.66 26.44 32.68
CA LEU A 112 21.87 26.69 34.09
C LEU A 112 22.77 27.91 34.34
N ARG A 113 23.89 28.00 33.62
CA ARG A 113 24.80 29.15 33.67
C ARG A 113 24.11 30.45 33.28
N SER A 114 23.39 30.46 32.17
CA SER A 114 22.66 31.61 31.68
C SER A 114 21.60 32.11 32.67
N LEU A 115 20.96 31.19 33.44
CA LEU A 115 20.05 31.56 34.51
C LEU A 115 20.80 32.27 35.65
N VAL A 116 21.92 31.72 36.12
CA VAL A 116 22.73 32.30 37.21
C VAL A 116 23.31 33.65 36.76
N ASP A 117 23.79 33.79 35.53
CA ASP A 117 24.29 35.06 34.97
C ASP A 117 23.19 36.13 34.97
N ARG A 118 21.96 35.80 34.57
CA ARG A 118 20.83 36.71 34.63
C ARG A 118 20.42 37.10 36.03
N LEU A 119 20.38 36.17 36.94
CA LEU A 119 20.14 36.46 38.36
C LEU A 119 21.19 37.41 38.92
N GLY A 120 22.47 37.25 38.54
CA GLY A 120 23.55 38.15 38.92
C GLY A 120 23.38 39.59 38.45
N ILE A 121 22.75 39.77 37.26
CA ILE A 121 22.56 41.10 36.65
C ILE A 121 21.24 41.72 37.06
N LEU A 122 20.15 40.97 37.07
CA LEU A 122 18.78 41.48 37.10
C LEU A 122 18.10 41.33 38.49
N ALA A 123 18.50 40.37 39.31
CA ALA A 123 17.84 40.15 40.59
C ALA A 123 18.12 41.33 41.57
N GLU A 124 17.07 41.91 42.11
CA GLU A 124 17.18 42.98 43.13
C GLU A 124 17.81 42.46 44.43
N ARG A 125 17.59 41.21 44.76
CA ARG A 125 18.09 40.56 45.99
C ARG A 125 19.25 39.62 45.67
N THR A 126 20.27 39.63 46.54
CA THR A 126 21.43 38.72 46.45
C THR A 126 21.15 37.35 47.04
N HIS A 127 20.08 37.20 47.84
CA HIS A 127 19.63 35.93 48.39
C HIS A 127 18.46 35.38 47.55
N ILE A 128 18.69 34.30 46.84
CA ILE A 128 17.75 33.72 45.85
C ILE A 128 16.90 32.66 46.56
N THR A 129 15.59 32.95 46.63
CA THR A 129 14.57 32.02 47.17
C THR A 129 13.77 31.38 46.02
N PRO A 130 12.94 30.35 46.27
CA PRO A 130 12.10 29.75 45.26
C PRO A 130 11.18 30.75 44.53
N GLU A 131 10.69 31.76 45.24
CA GLU A 131 9.81 32.79 44.69
C GLU A 131 10.54 33.66 43.65
N VAL A 132 11.78 34.05 43.94
CA VAL A 132 12.63 34.78 42.99
C VAL A 132 12.92 33.89 41.76
N LEU A 133 13.21 32.58 41.95
CA LEU A 133 13.47 31.69 40.85
C LEU A 133 12.26 31.50 39.91
N VAL A 134 11.02 31.50 40.44
CA VAL A 134 9.81 31.37 39.61
C VAL A 134 9.75 32.46 38.58
N GLU A 135 9.96 33.73 38.96
CA GLU A 135 9.93 34.88 38.08
C GLU A 135 10.93 34.74 36.90
N TYR A 136 12.13 34.22 37.16
CA TYR A 136 13.19 34.06 36.19
C TYR A 136 13.13 32.74 35.42
N LEU A 137 12.53 31.67 35.96
CA LEU A 137 12.29 30.41 35.26
C LEU A 137 11.08 30.47 34.34
N GLU A 138 10.01 31.18 34.72
CA GLU A 138 8.83 31.37 33.89
C GLU A 138 9.09 32.33 32.71
N SER A 139 10.00 33.27 32.89
CA SER A 139 10.50 34.08 31.80
C SER A 139 11.35 33.28 30.79
N GLN A 140 11.75 32.10 31.12
CA GLN A 140 12.32 31.05 30.26
C GLN A 140 11.27 30.14 29.62
N LYS A 141 10.10 30.58 29.24
CA LYS A 141 9.47 29.99 28.06
C LYS A 141 10.38 30.35 26.90
N VAL A 142 11.43 29.55 26.74
CA VAL A 142 12.27 29.53 25.55
C VAL A 142 11.30 29.37 24.40
N SER A 143 11.15 30.41 23.60
CA SER A 143 10.83 30.18 22.21
C SER A 143 11.87 29.15 21.77
N PRO A 144 11.50 27.95 21.31
CA PRO A 144 12.48 27.03 20.78
C PRO A 144 13.33 27.88 19.84
N GLU A 145 14.66 27.85 19.94
CA GLU A 145 15.52 28.34 18.87
C GLU A 145 15.04 27.56 17.65
N VAL A 146 14.17 28.22 16.89
CA VAL A 146 13.70 27.67 15.64
C VAL A 146 14.97 27.59 14.82
N ASP A 147 15.47 26.37 14.59
CA ASP A 147 16.52 26.17 13.61
C ASP A 147 15.97 26.71 12.29
N THR A 148 16.32 27.97 12.01
CA THR A 148 15.84 28.68 10.83
C THR A 148 16.25 27.99 9.55
N GLY A 149 17.35 27.21 9.58
CA GLY A 149 17.77 26.35 8.48
C GLY A 149 16.81 25.18 8.29
N ALA A 150 16.53 24.42 9.36
CA ALA A 150 15.57 23.31 9.31
C ALA A 150 14.15 23.79 8.98
N LEU A 151 13.74 24.96 9.48
CA LEU A 151 12.46 25.56 9.10
C LEU A 151 12.44 25.96 7.62
N ALA A 152 13.51 26.60 7.11
CA ALA A 152 13.61 26.97 5.70
C ALA A 152 13.61 25.72 4.80
N ASP A 153 14.32 24.66 5.17
CA ASP A 153 14.31 23.40 4.45
C ASP A 153 12.90 22.75 4.45
N ALA A 154 12.20 22.77 5.58
CA ALA A 154 10.82 22.30 5.67
C ALA A 154 9.88 23.12 4.77
N LEU A 155 10.01 24.45 4.75
CA LEU A 155 9.24 25.34 3.88
C LEU A 155 9.58 25.13 2.40
N MET A 156 10.85 24.86 2.07
CA MET A 156 11.28 24.52 0.70
C MET A 156 10.82 23.14 0.24
N ALA A 157 10.57 22.23 1.17
CA ALA A 157 10.02 20.90 0.89
C ALA A 157 8.49 20.90 0.68
N LEU A 158 7.80 22.01 0.96
CA LEU A 158 6.37 22.12 0.71
C LEU A 158 6.05 21.90 -0.78
N PRO A 159 4.96 21.18 -1.10
CA PRO A 159 4.53 20.95 -2.48
C PRO A 159 4.05 22.26 -3.13
N GLY A 160 4.22 22.39 -4.44
CA GLY A 160 3.73 23.51 -5.23
C GLY A 160 4.84 24.42 -5.78
N GLU A 161 4.52 25.14 -6.86
CA GLU A 161 5.46 26.06 -7.55
C GLU A 161 5.60 27.39 -6.80
N ASP A 162 4.51 27.94 -6.25
CA ASP A 162 4.50 29.20 -5.50
C ASP A 162 4.56 28.98 -3.98
N LYS A 163 5.74 28.60 -3.51
CA LYS A 163 6.00 28.34 -2.09
C LYS A 163 5.87 29.59 -1.22
N LEU A 164 6.15 30.78 -1.78
CA LEU A 164 6.03 32.04 -1.03
C LEU A 164 4.58 32.39 -0.74
N ALA A 165 3.69 32.25 -1.73
CA ALA A 165 2.25 32.48 -1.52
C ALA A 165 1.67 31.48 -0.49
N LEU A 166 2.17 30.24 -0.51
CA LEU A 166 1.80 29.21 0.43
C LEU A 166 2.20 29.57 1.86
N VAL A 167 3.45 29.94 2.08
CA VAL A 167 3.96 30.35 3.40
C VAL A 167 3.22 31.59 3.91
N GLU A 168 2.99 32.60 3.05
CA GLU A 168 2.23 33.78 3.39
C GLU A 168 0.81 33.41 3.86
N GLN A 169 0.15 32.50 3.16
CA GLN A 169 -1.19 32.03 3.51
C GLN A 169 -1.22 31.35 4.86
N LEU A 170 -0.32 30.40 5.10
CA LEU A 170 -0.20 29.66 6.37
C LEU A 170 0.00 30.62 7.55
N LEU A 171 0.82 31.66 7.38
CA LEU A 171 1.07 32.65 8.40
C LEU A 171 -0.17 33.49 8.69
N ILE A 172 -0.92 33.91 7.66
CA ILE A 172 -2.15 34.69 7.82
C ILE A 172 -3.22 33.86 8.53
N ASP A 173 -3.45 32.64 8.11
CA ASP A 173 -4.44 31.73 8.72
C ASP A 173 -4.11 31.47 10.19
N ARG A 174 -2.84 31.20 10.50
CA ARG A 174 -2.40 31.00 11.88
C ARG A 174 -2.56 32.27 12.74
N ALA A 175 -2.23 33.42 12.18
CA ALA A 175 -2.41 34.70 12.88
C ALA A 175 -3.89 35.03 13.13
N MET A 176 -4.78 34.69 12.20
CA MET A 176 -6.23 34.87 12.36
C MET A 176 -6.76 33.96 13.47
N GLN A 177 -6.37 32.65 13.49
CA GLN A 177 -6.72 31.73 14.57
C GLN A 177 -6.27 32.23 15.95
N LEU A 178 -4.99 32.65 16.06
CA LEU A 178 -4.41 33.16 17.33
C LEU A 178 -5.06 34.46 17.81
N SER A 179 -5.64 35.24 16.92
CA SER A 179 -6.28 36.52 17.23
C SER A 179 -7.81 36.45 17.33
N GLY A 180 -8.40 35.23 17.30
CA GLY A 180 -9.85 35.06 17.38
C GLY A 180 -10.56 35.82 16.26
N ASP A 181 -10.12 35.64 15.01
CA ASP A 181 -10.62 36.29 13.78
C ASP A 181 -10.53 37.82 13.75
N ASN A 182 -9.75 38.41 14.65
CA ASN A 182 -9.52 39.84 14.66
C ASN A 182 -8.41 40.28 13.68
N LYS A 183 -8.81 40.77 12.51
CA LYS A 183 -7.90 41.15 11.42
C LYS A 183 -6.84 42.21 11.84
N SER A 184 -7.18 43.11 12.75
CA SER A 184 -6.24 44.10 13.25
C SER A 184 -5.20 43.52 14.20
N ALA A 185 -5.60 42.52 15.01
CA ALA A 185 -4.70 41.79 15.88
C ALA A 185 -3.79 40.85 15.06
N ALA A 186 -4.34 40.16 14.08
CA ALA A 186 -3.58 39.30 13.15
C ALA A 186 -2.53 40.13 12.36
N ALA A 187 -2.90 41.30 11.86
CA ALA A 187 -1.98 42.21 11.17
C ALA A 187 -0.80 42.64 12.05
N ARG A 188 -1.05 42.90 13.34
CA ARG A 188 0.01 43.22 14.32
C ARG A 188 0.93 42.03 14.58
N LEU A 189 0.39 40.84 14.71
CA LEU A 189 1.17 39.60 14.88
C LEU A 189 2.11 39.37 13.69
N LEU A 190 1.64 39.64 12.49
CA LEU A 190 2.39 39.42 11.23
C LEU A 190 3.32 40.59 10.86
N GLY A 191 3.23 41.74 11.53
CA GLY A 191 3.99 42.93 11.18
C GLY A 191 3.57 43.55 9.83
N VAL A 192 2.32 43.35 9.39
CA VAL A 192 1.77 43.86 8.11
C VAL A 192 0.59 44.79 8.33
N SER A 193 0.16 45.51 7.27
CA SER A 193 -1.04 46.36 7.36
C SER A 193 -2.33 45.52 7.44
N ARG A 194 -3.35 46.03 8.14
CA ARG A 194 -4.68 45.42 8.15
C ARG A 194 -5.23 45.23 6.73
N LYS A 195 -4.99 46.18 5.84
CA LYS A 195 -5.41 46.13 4.42
C LYS A 195 -4.77 44.95 3.67
N THR A 196 -3.52 44.62 4.01
CA THR A 196 -2.83 43.44 3.44
C THR A 196 -3.54 42.15 3.84
N VAL A 197 -3.87 41.98 5.14
CA VAL A 197 -4.61 40.82 5.63
C VAL A 197 -5.99 40.72 4.99
N GLU A 198 -6.73 41.86 4.93
CA GLU A 198 -8.06 41.89 4.29
C GLU A 198 -8.02 41.53 2.81
N ARG A 199 -7.04 42.06 2.06
CA ARG A 199 -6.87 41.71 0.63
C ARG A 199 -6.58 40.23 0.41
N ARG A 200 -5.74 39.62 1.27
CA ARG A 200 -5.39 38.20 1.16
C ARG A 200 -6.56 37.29 1.52
N ILE A 201 -7.30 37.64 2.57
CA ILE A 201 -8.53 36.89 2.94
C ILE A 201 -9.59 37.01 1.83
N ALA A 202 -9.75 38.20 1.20
CA ALA A 202 -10.68 38.34 0.09
C ALA A 202 -10.26 37.51 -1.13
N ALA A 203 -8.97 37.51 -1.50
CA ALA A 203 -8.46 36.66 -2.59
C ALA A 203 -8.65 35.16 -2.33
N GLN A 204 -8.48 34.71 -1.09
CA GLN A 204 -8.76 33.33 -0.69
C GLN A 204 -10.25 32.99 -0.82
N GLY A 205 -11.13 33.90 -0.38
CA GLY A 205 -12.58 33.74 -0.52
C GLY A 205 -13.03 33.65 -1.98
N GLU A 206 -12.39 34.42 -2.87
CA GLU A 206 -12.66 34.35 -4.31
C GLU A 206 -12.19 33.03 -4.92
N ARG A 207 -10.98 32.57 -4.60
CA ARG A 207 -10.47 31.26 -5.03
C ARG A 207 -11.36 30.12 -4.55
N ARG A 208 -11.81 30.14 -3.28
CA ARG A 208 -12.74 29.16 -2.74
C ARG A 208 -14.07 29.14 -3.51
N ARG A 209 -14.62 30.30 -3.84
CA ARG A 209 -15.87 30.41 -4.61
C ARG A 209 -15.71 29.81 -6.00
N THR A 210 -14.62 30.15 -6.71
CA THR A 210 -14.31 29.59 -8.04
C THR A 210 -14.12 28.07 -7.98
N ALA A 211 -13.44 27.53 -6.96
CA ALA A 211 -13.26 26.10 -6.79
C ALA A 211 -14.60 25.38 -6.49
N GLN A 212 -15.48 26.00 -5.72
CA GLN A 212 -16.82 25.49 -5.41
C GLN A 212 -17.69 25.45 -6.68
N GLU A 213 -17.66 26.51 -7.50
CA GLU A 213 -18.37 26.56 -8.78
C GLU A 213 -17.87 25.47 -9.75
N CYS A 214 -16.55 25.27 -9.82
CA CYS A 214 -15.96 24.16 -10.60
C CYS A 214 -16.42 22.78 -10.11
N LEU A 215 -16.52 22.58 -8.80
CA LEU A 215 -17.00 21.32 -8.23
C LEU A 215 -18.47 21.04 -8.59
N GLU A 216 -19.33 22.04 -8.45
CA GLU A 216 -20.78 21.93 -8.74
C GLU A 216 -21.03 21.66 -10.23
N GLU A 217 -20.33 22.36 -11.12
CA GLU A 217 -20.44 22.16 -12.57
C GLU A 217 -19.88 20.78 -12.99
N ALA A 218 -18.73 20.38 -12.44
CA ALA A 218 -18.18 19.06 -12.68
C ALA A 218 -19.11 17.93 -12.19
N GLN A 219 -19.75 18.11 -11.03
CA GLN A 219 -20.73 17.15 -10.50
C GLN A 219 -21.94 17.01 -11.43
N ALA A 220 -22.40 18.09 -12.05
CA ALA A 220 -23.48 18.04 -13.03
C ALA A 220 -23.08 17.18 -14.24
N PHE A 221 -21.89 17.40 -14.79
CA PHE A 221 -21.36 16.56 -15.90
C PHE A 221 -21.19 15.09 -15.49
N ILE A 222 -20.74 14.82 -14.26
CA ILE A 222 -20.60 13.44 -13.76
C ILE A 222 -21.97 12.75 -13.67
N ASN A 223 -22.99 13.45 -13.20
CA ASN A 223 -24.35 12.93 -13.12
C ASN A 223 -24.94 12.56 -14.51
N GLU A 224 -24.49 13.24 -15.56
CA GLU A 224 -24.83 12.97 -16.97
C GLU A 224 -23.86 11.98 -17.63
N ALA A 225 -22.93 11.38 -16.87
CA ALA A 225 -21.84 10.51 -17.35
C ALA A 225 -20.88 11.19 -18.36
N ALA A 226 -20.86 12.52 -18.42
CA ALA A 226 -19.97 13.33 -19.24
C ALA A 226 -18.61 13.56 -18.58
N PHE A 227 -17.93 12.48 -18.19
CA PHE A 227 -16.68 12.52 -17.39
C PHE A 227 -15.55 13.30 -18.09
N ARG A 228 -15.52 13.30 -19.43
CA ARG A 228 -14.51 14.03 -20.22
C ARG A 228 -14.58 15.53 -19.97
N ASP A 229 -15.77 16.07 -19.79
CA ASP A 229 -16.01 17.49 -19.57
C ASP A 229 -15.81 17.88 -18.09
N ALA A 230 -16.02 16.94 -17.18
CA ALA A 230 -15.78 17.14 -15.75
C ALA A 230 -14.29 17.28 -15.39
N VAL A 231 -13.38 16.51 -16.02
CA VAL A 231 -11.95 16.47 -15.68
C VAL A 231 -11.26 17.83 -15.73
N PRO A 232 -11.40 18.67 -16.78
CA PRO A 232 -10.80 20.00 -16.82
C PRO A 232 -11.27 20.92 -15.69
N LEU A 233 -12.56 20.89 -15.37
CA LEU A 233 -13.14 21.69 -14.27
C LEU A 233 -12.58 21.26 -12.92
N LEU A 234 -12.51 19.95 -12.66
CA LEU A 234 -11.93 19.42 -11.42
C LEU A 234 -10.47 19.80 -11.26
N ARG A 235 -9.67 19.70 -12.32
CA ARG A 235 -8.27 20.15 -12.31
C ARG A 235 -8.16 21.66 -12.06
N MET A 236 -9.01 22.46 -12.66
CA MET A 236 -9.05 23.91 -12.44
C MET A 236 -9.45 24.24 -10.98
N GLY A 237 -10.45 23.56 -10.43
CA GLY A 237 -10.84 23.72 -9.02
C GLY A 237 -9.71 23.34 -8.06
N ILE A 238 -8.99 22.23 -8.33
CA ILE A 238 -7.83 21.80 -7.55
C ILE A 238 -6.73 22.86 -7.55
N GLU A 239 -6.42 23.47 -8.69
CA GLU A 239 -5.43 24.56 -8.76
C GLU A 239 -5.80 25.74 -7.87
N GLN A 240 -7.09 26.05 -7.69
CA GLN A 240 -7.54 27.13 -6.80
C GLN A 240 -7.34 26.81 -5.30
N VAL A 241 -7.40 25.52 -4.92
CA VAL A 241 -7.28 25.05 -3.52
C VAL A 241 -5.97 24.33 -3.21
N ARG A 242 -5.01 24.36 -4.15
CA ARG A 242 -3.72 23.62 -4.09
C ARG A 242 -2.78 24.06 -2.95
N LEU A 243 -3.12 25.11 -2.23
CA LEU A 243 -2.44 25.51 -1.00
C LEU A 243 -2.84 24.51 0.12
N PRO A 244 -1.94 24.16 1.07
CA PRO A 244 -2.35 23.39 2.24
C PRO A 244 -3.57 24.06 2.83
N ALA A 245 -4.69 23.37 2.72
CA ALA A 245 -5.97 23.90 3.15
C ALA A 245 -5.92 24.11 4.66
N ALA A 246 -5.81 25.37 5.07
CA ALA A 246 -5.67 25.72 6.48
C ALA A 246 -6.98 25.64 7.26
N THR A 247 -8.11 25.52 6.54
CA THR A 247 -9.43 25.39 7.18
C THR A 247 -10.09 24.06 6.83
N PRO A 248 -10.89 23.48 7.75
CA PRO A 248 -11.62 22.24 7.49
C PRO A 248 -12.50 22.29 6.23
N GLU A 249 -13.09 23.46 5.92
CA GLU A 249 -13.93 23.62 4.73
C GLU A 249 -13.12 23.56 3.43
N LEU A 250 -11.92 24.12 3.40
CA LEU A 250 -11.03 24.02 2.23
C LEU A 250 -10.47 22.60 2.07
N GLN A 251 -10.18 21.92 3.17
CA GLN A 251 -9.79 20.53 3.15
C GLN A 251 -10.92 19.66 2.60
N ARG A 252 -12.17 19.90 3.04
CA ARG A 252 -13.34 19.20 2.51
C ARG A 252 -13.51 19.44 1.01
N LEU A 253 -13.43 20.68 0.56
CA LEU A 253 -13.53 21.03 -0.86
C LEU A 253 -12.42 20.36 -1.69
N SER A 254 -11.17 20.35 -1.19
CA SER A 254 -10.06 19.65 -1.82
C SER A 254 -10.31 18.15 -1.93
N TYR A 255 -10.80 17.53 -0.86
CA TYR A 255 -11.18 16.12 -0.84
C TYR A 255 -12.20 15.80 -1.93
N ASP A 256 -13.29 16.58 -2.01
CA ASP A 256 -14.36 16.33 -2.97
C ASP A 256 -13.86 16.49 -4.42
N LEU A 257 -13.04 17.51 -4.70
CA LEU A 257 -12.42 17.73 -6.01
C LEU A 257 -11.52 16.55 -6.42
N TYR A 258 -10.59 16.13 -5.55
CA TYR A 258 -9.70 15.01 -5.83
C TYR A 258 -10.45 13.69 -5.96
N ARG A 259 -11.42 13.43 -5.10
CA ARG A 259 -12.26 12.23 -5.14
C ARG A 259 -13.01 12.12 -6.47
N LEU A 260 -13.68 13.21 -6.89
CA LEU A 260 -14.41 13.23 -8.16
C LEU A 260 -13.49 13.16 -9.38
N LEU A 261 -12.29 13.76 -9.29
CA LEU A 261 -11.26 13.60 -10.32
C LEU A 261 -10.85 12.13 -10.48
N GLY A 262 -10.60 11.44 -9.37
CA GLY A 262 -10.31 10.01 -9.38
C GLY A 262 -11.44 9.18 -10.00
N VAL A 263 -12.70 9.45 -9.64
CA VAL A 263 -13.88 8.79 -10.23
C VAL A 263 -13.96 9.04 -11.74
N SER A 264 -13.77 10.28 -12.18
CA SER A 264 -13.87 10.66 -13.60
C SER A 264 -12.76 10.04 -14.43
N LEU A 265 -11.51 10.09 -13.96
CA LEU A 265 -10.36 9.49 -14.65
C LEU A 265 -10.51 7.96 -14.73
N ARG A 266 -10.94 7.31 -13.64
CA ARG A 266 -11.22 5.87 -13.65
C ARG A 266 -12.28 5.50 -14.69
N SER A 267 -13.33 6.32 -14.82
CA SER A 267 -14.40 6.08 -15.79
C SER A 267 -13.96 6.27 -17.25
N LEU A 268 -13.00 7.17 -17.50
CA LEU A 268 -12.45 7.45 -18.83
C LEU A 268 -11.32 6.49 -19.25
N GLU A 269 -10.41 6.22 -18.34
CA GLU A 269 -9.13 5.56 -18.61
C GLU A 269 -9.10 4.11 -18.10
N GLY A 270 -10.13 3.71 -17.35
CA GLY A 270 -10.22 2.38 -16.74
C GLY A 270 -9.64 2.29 -15.34
N TRP A 271 -9.71 1.09 -14.79
CA TRP A 271 -9.34 0.77 -13.39
C TRP A 271 -7.86 0.98 -13.04
N LEU A 272 -7.00 1.18 -14.04
CA LEU A 272 -5.54 1.30 -13.89
C LEU A 272 -5.00 2.67 -14.25
N SER A 273 -5.86 3.65 -14.41
CA SER A 273 -5.40 5.02 -14.55
C SER A 273 -4.49 5.41 -13.38
N ALA A 274 -3.21 5.62 -13.66
CA ALA A 274 -2.25 6.10 -12.67
C ALA A 274 -2.67 7.48 -12.13
N ASP A 275 -3.25 8.31 -13.00
CA ASP A 275 -3.78 9.62 -12.64
C ASP A 275 -4.98 9.51 -11.69
N ALA A 276 -5.86 8.50 -11.90
CA ALA A 276 -6.97 8.24 -10.99
C ALA A 276 -6.47 7.80 -9.60
N LEU A 277 -5.48 6.91 -9.55
CA LEU A 277 -4.87 6.48 -8.29
C LEU A 277 -4.22 7.66 -7.56
N GLN A 278 -3.46 8.51 -8.26
CA GLN A 278 -2.87 9.71 -7.66
C GLN A 278 -3.93 10.66 -7.10
N ALA A 279 -5.03 10.84 -7.82
CA ALA A 279 -6.14 11.67 -7.34
C ALA A 279 -6.79 11.08 -6.07
N TYR A 280 -7.01 9.77 -6.01
CA TYR A 280 -7.53 9.11 -4.81
C TYR A 280 -6.54 9.18 -3.63
N GLU A 281 -5.24 8.99 -3.85
CA GLU A 281 -4.23 9.14 -2.81
C GLU A 281 -4.13 10.59 -2.30
N ALA A 282 -4.30 11.56 -3.18
CA ALA A 282 -4.37 12.97 -2.79
C ALA A 282 -5.64 13.25 -1.96
N ALA A 283 -6.80 12.73 -2.38
CA ALA A 283 -8.05 12.81 -1.61
C ALA A 283 -7.88 12.19 -0.22
N PHE A 284 -7.24 11.02 -0.11
CA PHE A 284 -6.98 10.34 1.16
C PHE A 284 -6.17 11.23 2.12
N LYS A 285 -5.09 11.85 1.63
CA LYS A 285 -4.21 12.71 2.44
C LYS A 285 -4.91 13.95 2.99
N VAL A 286 -5.80 14.56 2.19
CA VAL A 286 -6.50 15.79 2.62
C VAL A 286 -7.79 15.49 3.37
N GLY A 287 -8.38 14.32 3.18
CA GLY A 287 -9.63 13.90 3.81
C GLY A 287 -9.46 13.37 5.23
N ASP A 288 -8.25 12.95 5.62
CA ASP A 288 -8.01 12.36 6.93
C ASP A 288 -8.33 13.35 8.06
N GLY A 289 -9.23 12.95 8.97
CA GLY A 289 -9.74 13.81 10.03
C GLY A 289 -10.77 14.88 9.61
N VAL A 290 -11.16 14.93 8.31
CA VAL A 290 -12.11 15.92 7.75
C VAL A 290 -13.40 15.27 7.30
N VAL A 291 -13.33 14.06 6.77
CA VAL A 291 -14.48 13.29 6.31
C VAL A 291 -14.73 12.12 7.26
N ASP A 292 -15.96 11.60 7.24
CA ASP A 292 -16.32 10.47 8.08
C ASP A 292 -15.72 9.13 7.56
N ASP A 293 -15.77 8.11 8.39
CA ASP A 293 -15.23 6.80 8.06
C ASP A 293 -15.97 6.12 6.90
N VAL A 294 -17.21 6.49 6.61
CA VAL A 294 -18.00 5.96 5.49
C VAL A 294 -17.40 6.46 4.17
N GLU A 295 -17.19 7.78 4.07
CA GLU A 295 -16.60 8.41 2.89
C GLU A 295 -15.15 7.95 2.68
N MET A 296 -14.40 7.84 3.78
CA MET A 296 -13.01 7.39 3.72
C MET A 296 -12.90 5.92 3.30
N THR A 297 -13.74 5.05 3.83
CA THR A 297 -13.79 3.63 3.44
C THR A 297 -14.16 3.48 1.95
N SER A 298 -15.09 4.29 1.48
CA SER A 298 -15.48 4.33 0.06
C SER A 298 -14.33 4.76 -0.85
N LEU A 299 -13.54 5.75 -0.41
CA LEU A 299 -12.34 6.21 -1.13
C LEU A 299 -11.25 5.13 -1.14
N LEU A 300 -10.97 4.51 0.01
CA LEU A 300 -9.99 3.43 0.16
C LEU A 300 -10.34 2.23 -0.72
N PHE A 301 -11.64 1.96 -0.94
CA PHE A 301 -12.07 0.93 -1.89
C PHE A 301 -11.60 1.23 -3.32
N GLY A 302 -11.65 2.49 -3.75
CA GLY A 302 -11.12 2.93 -5.05
C GLY A 302 -9.61 2.75 -5.16
N ILE A 303 -8.86 3.13 -4.12
CA ILE A 303 -7.40 2.95 -4.04
C ILE A 303 -7.05 1.46 -4.08
N TRP A 304 -7.71 0.65 -3.24
CA TRP A 304 -7.53 -0.79 -3.20
C TRP A 304 -7.76 -1.44 -4.57
N THR A 305 -8.85 -1.07 -5.25
CA THR A 305 -9.16 -1.65 -6.57
C THR A 305 -8.07 -1.34 -7.60
N ALA A 306 -7.55 -0.11 -7.62
CA ALA A 306 -6.46 0.26 -8.52
C ALA A 306 -5.17 -0.51 -8.21
N GLN A 307 -4.81 -0.63 -6.93
CA GLN A 307 -3.64 -1.39 -6.47
C GLN A 307 -3.77 -2.88 -6.79
N LEU A 308 -4.96 -3.45 -6.57
CA LEU A 308 -5.25 -4.85 -6.88
C LEU A 308 -5.10 -5.13 -8.39
N MET A 309 -5.70 -4.29 -9.23
CA MET A 309 -5.62 -4.43 -10.69
C MET A 309 -4.19 -4.28 -11.21
N ALA A 310 -3.38 -3.42 -10.59
CA ALA A 310 -1.96 -3.27 -10.88
C ALA A 310 -1.09 -4.44 -10.38
N MET A 311 -1.68 -5.42 -9.67
CA MET A 311 -0.99 -6.50 -8.95
C MET A 311 -0.02 -6.01 -7.87
N ASP A 312 -0.21 -4.82 -7.31
CA ASP A 312 0.51 -4.37 -6.11
C ASP A 312 -0.18 -4.94 -4.85
N LEU A 313 -0.13 -6.27 -4.72
CA LEU A 313 -0.88 -6.99 -3.69
C LEU A 313 -0.44 -6.63 -2.27
N GLY A 314 0.82 -6.23 -2.10
CA GLY A 314 1.35 -5.76 -0.82
C GLY A 314 0.67 -4.46 -0.37
N LYS A 315 0.58 -3.46 -1.26
CA LYS A 315 -0.14 -2.21 -0.97
C LYS A 315 -1.64 -2.44 -0.85
N ALA A 316 -2.24 -3.23 -1.74
CA ALA A 316 -3.65 -3.57 -1.68
C ALA A 316 -4.03 -4.15 -0.31
N ARG A 317 -3.21 -5.07 0.25
CA ARG A 317 -3.40 -5.61 1.60
C ARG A 317 -3.36 -4.53 2.68
N GLY A 318 -2.37 -3.63 2.62
CA GLY A 318 -2.27 -2.52 3.57
C GLY A 318 -3.48 -1.59 3.52
N THR A 319 -3.94 -1.23 2.32
CA THR A 319 -5.13 -0.40 2.12
C THR A 319 -6.40 -1.06 2.68
N VAL A 320 -6.58 -2.37 2.47
CA VAL A 320 -7.74 -3.08 3.04
C VAL A 320 -7.67 -3.23 4.56
N GLN A 321 -6.47 -3.34 5.14
CA GLN A 321 -6.31 -3.32 6.60
C GLN A 321 -6.78 -1.99 7.20
N GLU A 322 -6.44 -0.87 6.56
CA GLU A 322 -6.93 0.46 6.93
C GLU A 322 -8.45 0.56 6.76
N MET A 323 -9.00 0.08 5.63
CA MET A 323 -10.46 0.00 5.42
C MET A 323 -11.15 -0.74 6.56
N LEU A 324 -10.64 -1.92 6.92
CA LEU A 324 -11.25 -2.76 7.96
C LEU A 324 -11.21 -2.09 9.32
N GLN A 325 -10.10 -1.43 9.67
CA GLN A 325 -9.96 -0.70 10.91
C GLN A 325 -10.99 0.45 11.01
N ARG A 326 -11.15 1.25 9.96
CA ARG A 326 -12.12 2.35 9.91
C ARG A 326 -13.56 1.84 9.92
N ALA A 327 -13.85 0.81 9.13
CA ALA A 327 -15.17 0.19 9.09
C ALA A 327 -15.59 -0.34 10.47
N GLN A 328 -14.69 -0.99 11.21
CA GLN A 328 -14.93 -1.44 12.58
C GLN A 328 -15.15 -0.26 13.53
N GLY A 329 -14.39 0.82 13.37
CA GLY A 329 -14.51 2.05 14.17
C GLY A 329 -15.87 2.75 13.96
N SER A 330 -16.41 2.72 12.74
CA SER A 330 -17.71 3.32 12.42
C SER A 330 -18.91 2.58 13.02
N GLY A 331 -18.75 1.29 13.35
CA GLY A 331 -19.83 0.42 13.79
C GLY A 331 -20.86 0.06 12.71
N ASP A 332 -20.60 0.42 11.44
CA ASP A 332 -21.48 0.12 10.30
C ASP A 332 -21.21 -1.31 9.77
N PRO A 333 -22.16 -2.25 9.91
CA PRO A 333 -21.95 -3.64 9.52
C PRO A 333 -21.76 -3.81 8.01
N ASP A 334 -22.28 -2.92 7.20
CA ASP A 334 -22.17 -2.98 5.75
C ASP A 334 -20.76 -2.60 5.29
N LEU A 335 -20.16 -1.57 5.91
CA LEU A 335 -18.75 -1.21 5.66
C LEU A 335 -17.80 -2.32 6.11
N VAL A 336 -18.10 -2.96 7.25
CA VAL A 336 -17.31 -4.11 7.74
C VAL A 336 -17.39 -5.26 6.74
N ALA A 337 -18.57 -5.57 6.22
CA ALA A 337 -18.75 -6.61 5.20
C ALA A 337 -17.97 -6.28 3.91
N GLU A 338 -18.05 -5.03 3.43
CA GLU A 338 -17.32 -4.55 2.24
C GLU A 338 -15.81 -4.71 2.40
N ALA A 339 -15.26 -4.28 3.53
CA ALA A 339 -13.83 -4.42 3.83
C ALA A 339 -13.41 -5.90 3.93
N HIS A 340 -14.23 -6.77 4.49
CA HIS A 340 -13.97 -8.21 4.52
C HIS A 340 -13.99 -8.85 3.14
N VAL A 341 -14.87 -8.44 2.24
CA VAL A 341 -14.90 -8.93 0.84
C VAL A 341 -13.64 -8.48 0.10
N ALA A 342 -13.23 -7.23 0.25
CA ALA A 342 -11.98 -6.71 -0.33
C ALA A 342 -10.75 -7.47 0.21
N MET A 343 -10.72 -7.76 1.52
CA MET A 343 -9.64 -8.54 2.14
C MET A 343 -9.62 -9.98 1.60
N ALA A 344 -10.76 -10.63 1.49
CA ALA A 344 -10.86 -11.99 0.97
C ALA A 344 -10.36 -12.08 -0.49
N ASN A 345 -10.73 -11.10 -1.32
CA ASN A 345 -10.21 -10.98 -2.69
C ASN A 345 -8.68 -10.87 -2.69
N THR A 346 -8.12 -9.96 -1.90
CA THR A 346 -6.67 -9.76 -1.81
C THR A 346 -5.94 -11.02 -1.31
N LEU A 347 -6.47 -11.68 -0.28
CA LEU A 347 -5.92 -12.91 0.29
C LEU A 347 -5.95 -14.08 -0.70
N PHE A 348 -6.99 -14.18 -1.52
CA PHE A 348 -7.08 -15.18 -2.59
C PHE A 348 -5.87 -15.07 -3.54
N TRP A 349 -5.59 -13.88 -4.05
CA TRP A 349 -4.45 -13.66 -4.96
C TRP A 349 -3.09 -13.87 -4.28
N LEU A 350 -2.99 -13.57 -2.98
CA LEU A 350 -1.81 -13.88 -2.17
C LEU A 350 -1.65 -15.39 -1.89
N GLY A 351 -2.61 -16.22 -2.31
CA GLY A 351 -2.60 -17.69 -2.12
C GLY A 351 -3.11 -18.15 -0.75
N ASP A 352 -3.71 -17.28 0.04
CA ASP A 352 -4.26 -17.59 1.36
C ASP A 352 -5.78 -17.80 1.30
N SER A 353 -6.19 -18.84 0.58
CA SER A 353 -7.62 -19.16 0.37
C SER A 353 -8.36 -19.54 1.66
N ALA A 354 -7.66 -20.13 2.64
CA ALA A 354 -8.27 -20.49 3.91
C ALA A 354 -8.66 -19.25 4.72
N GLU A 355 -7.76 -18.27 4.82
CA GLU A 355 -8.03 -17.01 5.50
C GLU A 355 -9.02 -16.15 4.71
N ALA A 356 -9.03 -16.22 3.37
CA ALA A 356 -10.04 -15.57 2.54
C ALA A 356 -11.46 -16.05 2.91
N LEU A 357 -11.67 -17.38 3.06
CA LEU A 357 -12.94 -17.93 3.54
C LEU A 357 -13.28 -17.48 4.96
N ALA A 358 -12.31 -17.47 5.87
CA ALA A 358 -12.51 -17.00 7.23
C ALA A 358 -12.88 -15.51 7.28
N CYS A 359 -12.29 -14.69 6.42
CA CYS A 359 -12.65 -13.27 6.26
C CYS A 359 -14.10 -13.09 5.81
N LEU A 360 -14.54 -13.83 4.78
CA LEU A 360 -15.92 -13.78 4.30
C LEU A 360 -16.94 -14.21 5.37
N GLN A 361 -16.56 -15.19 6.21
CA GLN A 361 -17.42 -15.63 7.33
C GLN A 361 -17.53 -14.55 8.41
N ARG A 362 -16.41 -13.90 8.77
CA ARG A 362 -16.40 -12.79 9.75
C ARG A 362 -17.17 -11.58 9.28
N GLY A 363 -17.12 -11.27 7.99
CA GLY A 363 -17.86 -10.17 7.39
C GLY A 363 -19.37 -10.39 7.31
N GLY A 364 -19.81 -11.63 7.53
CA GLY A 364 -21.21 -12.02 7.26
C GLY A 364 -21.51 -11.79 5.78
N LEU A 365 -21.82 -12.82 4.99
CA LEU A 365 -22.19 -12.62 3.59
C LEU A 365 -23.25 -11.53 3.50
N VAL A 366 -22.84 -10.38 3.11
CA VAL A 366 -23.53 -9.09 2.96
C VAL A 366 -25.00 -9.12 3.40
N PRO A 367 -25.38 -8.40 4.48
CA PRO A 367 -26.79 -8.31 4.90
C PRO A 367 -27.66 -7.84 3.73
N VAL A 368 -28.83 -8.44 3.62
CA VAL A 368 -29.81 -8.27 2.52
C VAL A 368 -30.28 -6.81 2.30
N GLY A 369 -29.84 -5.87 3.16
CA GLY A 369 -30.25 -4.45 3.15
C GLY A 369 -29.45 -3.49 2.27
N ASN A 370 -28.33 -3.91 1.68
CA ASN A 370 -27.32 -3.00 1.11
C ASN A 370 -27.46 -2.70 -0.39
N GLN A 371 -28.62 -2.86 -0.98
CA GLN A 371 -28.84 -2.56 -2.40
C GLN A 371 -28.49 -1.11 -2.79
N GLU A 372 -28.69 -0.17 -1.87
CA GLU A 372 -28.44 1.25 -2.12
C GLU A 372 -26.93 1.58 -2.22
N ARG A 373 -26.07 0.94 -1.42
CA ARG A 373 -24.61 1.17 -1.47
C ARG A 373 -23.94 0.49 -2.66
N CYS A 374 -24.36 -0.70 -3.02
CA CYS A 374 -23.91 -1.34 -4.26
C CYS A 374 -24.25 -0.50 -5.49
N ARG A 375 -25.36 0.26 -5.45
CA ARG A 375 -25.74 1.21 -6.52
C ARG A 375 -24.85 2.44 -6.56
N THR A 376 -24.46 3.00 -5.41
CA THR A 376 -23.59 4.20 -5.35
C THR A 376 -22.14 3.91 -5.74
N GLN A 377 -21.68 2.66 -5.54
CA GLN A 377 -20.33 2.24 -5.90
C GLN A 377 -20.25 1.56 -7.29
N GLY A 378 -21.38 1.26 -7.90
CA GLY A 378 -21.48 0.73 -9.25
C GLY A 378 -21.10 -0.75 -9.41
N PHE A 379 -21.01 -1.54 -8.30
CA PHE A 379 -20.75 -2.98 -8.39
C PHE A 379 -21.56 -3.78 -7.36
N ASP A 380 -21.76 -5.08 -7.66
CA ASP A 380 -22.48 -6.03 -6.82
C ASP A 380 -21.55 -6.69 -5.80
N LEU A 381 -21.57 -6.22 -4.57
CA LEU A 381 -20.75 -6.77 -3.48
C LEU A 381 -21.13 -8.24 -3.18
N VAL A 382 -22.39 -8.63 -3.34
CA VAL A 382 -22.86 -10.02 -3.14
C VAL A 382 -22.27 -10.93 -4.22
N GLY A 383 -22.30 -10.49 -5.48
CA GLY A 383 -21.69 -11.22 -6.59
C GLY A 383 -20.19 -11.39 -6.40
N LEU A 384 -19.51 -10.31 -5.97
CA LEU A 384 -18.07 -10.35 -5.69
C LEU A 384 -17.75 -11.29 -4.51
N ALA A 385 -18.51 -11.23 -3.42
CA ALA A 385 -18.34 -12.13 -2.26
C ALA A 385 -18.52 -13.60 -2.64
N LEU A 386 -19.56 -13.93 -3.41
CA LEU A 386 -19.83 -15.27 -3.90
C LEU A 386 -18.71 -15.78 -4.83
N ASN A 387 -18.16 -14.91 -5.66
CA ASN A 387 -17.06 -15.25 -6.54
C ASN A 387 -15.84 -15.73 -5.71
N PHE A 388 -15.38 -14.92 -4.75
CA PHE A 388 -14.23 -15.29 -3.93
C PHE A 388 -14.54 -16.38 -2.89
N GLU A 389 -15.79 -16.54 -2.44
CA GLU A 389 -16.23 -17.71 -1.67
C GLU A 389 -16.05 -18.99 -2.48
N GLY A 390 -16.53 -18.99 -3.71
CA GLY A 390 -16.42 -20.16 -4.59
C GLY A 390 -14.99 -20.52 -4.95
N LEU A 391 -14.18 -19.50 -5.34
CA LEU A 391 -12.78 -19.69 -5.70
C LEU A 391 -11.95 -20.22 -4.51
N ALA A 392 -12.08 -19.60 -3.35
CA ALA A 392 -11.34 -20.01 -2.16
C ALA A 392 -11.80 -21.37 -1.63
N ALA A 393 -13.11 -21.67 -1.68
CA ALA A 393 -13.65 -22.98 -1.34
C ALA A 393 -13.12 -24.08 -2.30
N PHE A 394 -13.06 -23.79 -3.60
CA PHE A 394 -12.47 -24.71 -4.56
C PHE A 394 -11.00 -24.99 -4.23
N HIS A 395 -10.20 -23.95 -4.00
CA HIS A 395 -8.77 -24.09 -3.69
C HIS A 395 -8.53 -24.89 -2.39
N THR A 396 -9.36 -24.68 -1.37
CA THR A 396 -9.24 -25.44 -0.11
C THR A 396 -9.83 -26.86 -0.17
N GLY A 397 -10.45 -27.23 -1.30
CA GLY A 397 -11.04 -28.56 -1.50
C GLY A 397 -12.48 -28.71 -0.98
N ASP A 398 -13.13 -27.63 -0.54
CA ASP A 398 -14.56 -27.62 -0.21
C ASP A 398 -15.40 -27.50 -1.50
N PHE A 399 -15.41 -28.57 -2.29
CA PHE A 399 -16.06 -28.58 -3.59
C PHE A 399 -17.59 -28.41 -3.51
N ALA A 400 -18.21 -28.84 -2.42
CA ALA A 400 -19.66 -28.67 -2.21
C ALA A 400 -20.00 -27.18 -2.08
N ARG A 401 -19.23 -26.46 -1.28
CA ARG A 401 -19.39 -25.03 -1.09
C ARG A 401 -19.07 -24.26 -2.38
N ALA A 402 -17.99 -24.61 -3.08
CA ALA A 402 -17.63 -23.99 -4.36
C ALA A 402 -18.72 -24.19 -5.42
N GLN A 403 -19.30 -25.39 -5.52
CA GLN A 403 -20.42 -25.68 -6.42
C GLN A 403 -21.69 -24.90 -6.05
N ALA A 404 -21.99 -24.80 -4.77
CA ALA A 404 -23.12 -24.00 -4.29
C ALA A 404 -22.94 -22.51 -4.62
N ALA A 405 -21.71 -21.97 -4.46
CA ALA A 405 -21.38 -20.61 -4.84
C ALA A 405 -21.57 -20.39 -6.35
N ARG A 406 -21.11 -21.31 -7.21
CA ARG A 406 -21.32 -21.26 -8.67
C ARG A 406 -22.79 -21.16 -9.03
N LEU A 407 -23.62 -22.05 -8.49
CA LEU A 407 -25.08 -22.04 -8.77
C LEU A 407 -25.74 -20.74 -8.30
N ARG A 408 -25.34 -20.22 -7.16
CA ARG A 408 -25.82 -18.91 -6.66
C ARG A 408 -25.41 -17.77 -7.58
N LEU A 409 -24.20 -17.80 -8.15
CA LEU A 409 -23.73 -16.82 -9.14
C LEU A 409 -24.55 -16.89 -10.43
N GLU A 410 -24.85 -18.10 -10.95
CA GLU A 410 -25.72 -18.26 -12.11
C GLU A 410 -27.13 -17.70 -11.85
N GLN A 411 -27.67 -17.94 -10.66
CA GLN A 411 -28.94 -17.35 -10.24
C GLN A 411 -28.83 -15.82 -10.11
N ARG A 412 -27.73 -15.31 -9.53
CA ARG A 412 -27.49 -13.88 -9.38
C ARG A 412 -27.40 -13.17 -10.73
N ALA A 413 -26.74 -13.77 -11.73
CA ALA A 413 -26.68 -13.23 -13.09
C ALA A 413 -28.08 -13.03 -13.70
N LYS A 414 -29.04 -13.89 -13.39
CA LYS A 414 -30.44 -13.74 -13.81
C LYS A 414 -31.16 -12.65 -13.03
N GLN A 415 -30.90 -12.53 -11.72
CA GLN A 415 -31.52 -11.54 -10.84
C GLN A 415 -31.03 -10.10 -11.13
N THR A 416 -29.84 -9.95 -11.67
CA THR A 416 -29.21 -8.65 -11.97
C THR A 416 -29.27 -8.29 -13.46
N ALA A 417 -30.15 -8.90 -14.22
CA ALA A 417 -30.27 -8.68 -15.67
C ALA A 417 -30.60 -7.21 -16.05
N ASP A 418 -31.21 -6.45 -15.15
CA ASP A 418 -31.48 -5.02 -15.28
C ASP A 418 -30.24 -4.14 -14.94
N HIS A 419 -29.16 -4.76 -14.43
CA HIS A 419 -27.88 -4.12 -14.09
C HIS A 419 -26.73 -4.82 -14.79
N PRO A 420 -26.40 -4.50 -16.06
CA PRO A 420 -25.46 -5.25 -16.88
C PRO A 420 -24.09 -5.46 -16.24
N PHE A 421 -23.56 -4.47 -15.50
CA PHE A 421 -22.27 -4.58 -14.84
C PHE A 421 -22.28 -5.63 -13.71
N ASN A 422 -23.33 -5.65 -12.89
CA ASN A 422 -23.51 -6.64 -11.84
C ASN A 422 -23.73 -8.05 -12.41
N GLN A 423 -24.44 -8.14 -13.54
CA GLN A 423 -24.62 -9.38 -14.27
C GLN A 423 -23.27 -9.92 -14.77
N ALA A 424 -22.38 -9.03 -15.28
CA ALA A 424 -21.05 -9.42 -15.75
C ALA A 424 -20.18 -9.99 -14.60
N ILE A 425 -20.23 -9.39 -13.40
CA ILE A 425 -19.53 -9.93 -12.21
C ILE A 425 -19.99 -11.34 -11.89
N ALA A 426 -21.29 -11.58 -11.90
CA ALA A 426 -21.85 -12.89 -11.57
C ALA A 426 -21.57 -13.94 -12.65
N LEU A 427 -21.67 -13.59 -13.94
CA LEU A 427 -21.30 -14.47 -15.06
C LEU A 427 -19.82 -14.82 -15.04
N GLN A 428 -18.94 -13.85 -14.78
CA GLN A 428 -17.50 -14.08 -14.63
C GLN A 428 -17.22 -15.14 -13.56
N GLY A 429 -17.76 -14.96 -12.36
CA GLY A 429 -17.54 -15.90 -11.27
C GLY A 429 -18.06 -17.31 -11.56
N ALA A 430 -19.25 -17.41 -12.15
CA ALA A 430 -19.83 -18.70 -12.55
C ALA A 430 -18.98 -19.40 -13.61
N ALA A 431 -18.56 -18.69 -14.65
CA ALA A 431 -17.72 -19.23 -15.73
C ALA A 431 -16.32 -19.62 -15.22
N TRP A 432 -15.75 -18.81 -14.33
CA TRP A 432 -14.44 -19.11 -13.74
C TRP A 432 -14.48 -20.40 -12.91
N LEU A 433 -15.50 -20.57 -12.07
CA LEU A 433 -15.70 -21.81 -11.31
C LEU A 433 -15.97 -23.00 -12.22
N ALA A 434 -16.77 -22.84 -13.29
CA ALA A 434 -16.95 -23.90 -14.29
C ALA A 434 -15.62 -24.33 -14.93
N ALA A 435 -14.73 -23.40 -15.24
CA ALA A 435 -13.38 -23.67 -15.75
C ALA A 435 -12.51 -24.44 -14.73
N LEU A 436 -12.60 -24.10 -13.44
CA LEU A 436 -11.86 -24.78 -12.37
C LEU A 436 -12.35 -26.21 -12.13
N PHE A 437 -13.66 -26.44 -12.20
CA PHE A 437 -14.28 -27.77 -12.12
C PHE A 437 -14.07 -28.61 -13.39
N GLU A 438 -13.55 -28.02 -14.47
CA GLU A 438 -13.46 -28.63 -15.82
C GLU A 438 -14.88 -29.04 -16.33
N ASP A 439 -15.89 -28.25 -15.96
CA ASP A 439 -17.28 -28.41 -16.43
C ASP A 439 -17.42 -27.69 -17.79
N HIS A 440 -16.95 -28.38 -18.85
CA HIS A 440 -16.90 -27.79 -20.19
C HIS A 440 -18.29 -27.59 -20.81
N GLU A 441 -19.31 -28.31 -20.33
CA GLU A 441 -20.69 -28.16 -20.77
C GLU A 441 -21.28 -26.81 -20.30
N ALA A 442 -21.00 -26.42 -19.04
CA ALA A 442 -21.44 -25.14 -18.50
C ALA A 442 -20.53 -23.97 -18.91
N LEU A 443 -19.22 -24.20 -19.07
CA LEU A 443 -18.23 -23.14 -19.32
C LEU A 443 -18.48 -22.39 -20.63
N GLY A 444 -18.72 -23.09 -21.74
CA GLY A 444 -18.90 -22.48 -23.05
C GLY A 444 -20.03 -21.44 -23.05
N PRO A 445 -21.27 -21.82 -22.71
CA PRO A 445 -22.40 -20.90 -22.68
C PRO A 445 -22.22 -19.71 -21.70
N LEU A 446 -21.60 -19.92 -20.53
CA LEU A 446 -21.35 -18.85 -19.55
C LEU A 446 -20.32 -17.85 -20.08
N ALA A 447 -19.24 -18.32 -20.71
CA ALA A 447 -18.21 -17.47 -21.30
C ALA A 447 -18.77 -16.65 -22.49
N GLU A 448 -19.55 -17.25 -23.36
CA GLU A 448 -20.23 -16.59 -24.48
C GLU A 448 -21.22 -15.53 -24.00
N ALA A 449 -22.00 -15.81 -22.94
CA ALA A 449 -22.92 -14.85 -22.36
C ALA A 449 -22.19 -13.64 -21.77
N LEU A 450 -21.06 -13.88 -21.07
CA LEU A 450 -20.20 -12.81 -20.53
C LEU A 450 -19.60 -11.96 -21.64
N GLU A 451 -19.12 -12.59 -22.71
CA GLU A 451 -18.51 -11.92 -23.86
C GLU A 451 -19.54 -11.04 -24.60
N ALA A 452 -20.72 -11.57 -24.87
CA ALA A 452 -21.81 -10.85 -25.54
C ALA A 452 -22.28 -9.63 -24.72
N LEU A 453 -22.54 -9.83 -23.42
CA LEU A 453 -22.96 -8.76 -22.50
C LEU A 453 -21.88 -7.67 -22.43
N SER A 454 -20.62 -8.06 -22.27
CA SER A 454 -19.50 -7.13 -22.12
C SER A 454 -19.22 -6.35 -23.39
N SER A 455 -19.36 -6.98 -24.56
CA SER A 455 -19.25 -6.32 -25.87
C SER A 455 -20.36 -5.29 -26.07
N GLN A 456 -21.60 -5.64 -25.73
CA GLN A 456 -22.75 -4.75 -25.84
C GLN A 456 -22.63 -3.48 -25.00
N HIS A 457 -22.06 -3.60 -23.79
CA HIS A 457 -21.99 -2.51 -22.81
C HIS A 457 -20.59 -1.88 -22.69
N GLY A 458 -19.60 -2.32 -23.48
CA GLY A 458 -18.24 -1.76 -23.47
C GLY A 458 -17.43 -2.10 -22.22
N PHE A 459 -17.71 -3.23 -21.56
CA PHE A 459 -16.97 -3.66 -20.35
C PHE A 459 -15.67 -4.37 -20.74
N VAL A 460 -14.66 -3.61 -21.10
CA VAL A 460 -13.43 -4.09 -21.73
C VAL A 460 -12.74 -5.18 -20.92
N PHE A 461 -12.64 -5.01 -19.59
CA PHE A 461 -12.04 -6.01 -18.69
C PHE A 461 -12.81 -7.33 -18.73
N TYR A 462 -14.14 -7.30 -18.55
CA TYR A 462 -14.97 -8.51 -18.54
C TYR A 462 -15.04 -9.18 -19.91
N LEU A 463 -14.94 -8.40 -21.00
CA LEU A 463 -14.80 -8.92 -22.35
C LEU A 463 -13.53 -9.74 -22.49
N GLY A 464 -12.40 -9.24 -21.97
CA GLY A 464 -11.14 -9.96 -21.96
C GLY A 464 -11.20 -11.27 -21.16
N VAL A 465 -11.78 -11.22 -19.95
CA VAL A 465 -11.99 -12.42 -19.13
C VAL A 465 -12.89 -13.43 -19.82
N GLY A 466 -13.99 -12.99 -20.44
CA GLY A 466 -14.91 -13.85 -21.20
C GLY A 466 -14.18 -14.60 -22.33
N ARG A 467 -13.33 -13.90 -23.08
CA ARG A 467 -12.51 -14.50 -24.14
C ARG A 467 -11.51 -15.53 -23.65
N VAL A 468 -10.80 -15.24 -22.53
CA VAL A 468 -9.89 -16.22 -21.91
C VAL A 468 -10.64 -17.48 -21.51
N LEU A 469 -11.82 -17.34 -20.88
CA LEU A 469 -12.65 -18.48 -20.45
C LEU A 469 -13.24 -19.24 -21.64
N ARG A 470 -13.66 -18.55 -22.71
CA ARG A 470 -14.08 -19.19 -23.98
C ARG A 470 -12.93 -19.96 -24.61
N GLY A 471 -11.72 -19.42 -24.59
CA GLY A 471 -10.53 -20.11 -25.08
C GLY A 471 -10.25 -21.41 -24.29
N ALA A 472 -10.47 -21.42 -22.98
CA ALA A 472 -10.39 -22.65 -22.19
C ALA A 472 -11.44 -23.69 -22.61
N ALA A 473 -12.67 -23.26 -22.92
CA ALA A 473 -13.72 -24.16 -23.45
C ALA A 473 -13.36 -24.71 -24.85
N LEU A 474 -12.82 -23.86 -25.74
CA LEU A 474 -12.35 -24.24 -27.07
C LEU A 474 -11.17 -25.23 -27.01
N THR A 475 -10.28 -25.08 -26.03
CA THR A 475 -9.18 -26.02 -25.80
C THR A 475 -9.71 -27.43 -25.53
N ALA A 476 -10.74 -27.57 -24.69
CA ALA A 476 -11.36 -28.85 -24.39
C ALA A 476 -12.04 -29.48 -25.62
N GLN A 477 -12.45 -28.67 -26.60
CA GLN A 477 -13.03 -29.11 -27.86
C GLN A 477 -11.97 -29.47 -28.93
N GLY A 478 -10.67 -29.31 -28.64
CA GLY A 478 -9.58 -29.51 -29.60
C GLY A 478 -9.43 -28.40 -30.63
N ARG A 479 -10.11 -27.25 -30.48
CA ARG A 479 -10.08 -26.11 -31.39
C ARG A 479 -8.93 -25.16 -31.02
N TYR A 480 -7.69 -25.65 -31.08
CA TYR A 480 -6.51 -25.00 -30.50
C TYR A 480 -6.19 -23.62 -31.10
N ALA A 481 -6.32 -23.47 -32.43
CA ALA A 481 -6.04 -22.18 -33.10
C ALA A 481 -7.00 -21.08 -32.62
N GLU A 482 -8.28 -21.40 -32.53
CA GLU A 482 -9.29 -20.44 -32.04
C GLU A 482 -9.18 -20.21 -30.53
N ALA A 483 -8.76 -21.23 -29.79
CA ALA A 483 -8.49 -21.11 -28.37
C ALA A 483 -7.32 -20.16 -28.08
N GLU A 484 -6.22 -20.31 -28.82
CA GLU A 484 -5.05 -19.44 -28.68
C GLU A 484 -5.40 -17.98 -29.00
N GLU A 485 -6.09 -17.75 -30.13
CA GLU A 485 -6.54 -16.42 -30.53
C GLU A 485 -7.42 -15.79 -29.44
N ALA A 486 -8.40 -16.53 -28.92
CA ALA A 486 -9.30 -16.04 -27.90
C ALA A 486 -8.56 -15.70 -26.58
N ILE A 487 -7.65 -16.55 -26.12
CA ILE A 487 -6.90 -16.34 -24.86
C ILE A 487 -5.96 -15.14 -24.99
N ARG A 488 -5.19 -15.05 -26.08
CA ARG A 488 -4.25 -13.96 -26.32
C ARG A 488 -4.96 -12.62 -26.49
N ASP A 489 -5.94 -12.57 -27.37
CA ASP A 489 -6.70 -11.35 -27.60
C ASP A 489 -7.44 -10.89 -26.34
N GLY A 490 -8.03 -11.82 -25.60
CA GLY A 490 -8.68 -11.52 -24.33
C GLY A 490 -7.73 -10.86 -23.34
N TYR A 491 -6.52 -11.37 -23.18
CA TYR A 491 -5.55 -10.82 -22.25
C TYR A 491 -4.79 -9.61 -22.80
N GLU A 492 -4.13 -9.75 -23.95
CA GLU A 492 -3.22 -8.73 -24.47
C GLU A 492 -3.96 -7.48 -24.94
N THR A 493 -5.09 -7.65 -25.66
CA THR A 493 -5.85 -6.55 -26.25
C THR A 493 -6.81 -5.91 -25.25
N HIS A 494 -7.52 -6.73 -24.46
CA HIS A 494 -8.60 -6.24 -23.61
C HIS A 494 -8.21 -6.04 -22.15
N MET A 495 -7.29 -6.83 -21.62
CA MET A 495 -6.87 -6.69 -20.23
C MET A 495 -5.58 -5.88 -20.11
N LEU A 496 -4.48 -6.32 -20.69
CA LEU A 496 -3.16 -5.71 -20.50
C LEU A 496 -3.09 -4.27 -21.03
N ARG A 497 -3.63 -3.99 -22.23
CA ARG A 497 -3.65 -2.62 -22.80
C ARG A 497 -4.47 -1.63 -21.96
N ASN A 498 -5.46 -2.14 -21.25
CA ASN A 498 -6.26 -1.35 -20.30
C ASN A 498 -5.71 -1.48 -18.87
N GLY A 499 -4.48 -1.98 -18.76
CA GLY A 499 -3.70 -2.02 -17.56
C GLY A 499 -4.01 -3.17 -16.59
N GLY A 500 -4.82 -4.15 -16.96
CA GLY A 500 -5.16 -5.33 -16.15
C GLY A 500 -4.01 -6.33 -16.09
N LYS A 501 -3.20 -6.27 -15.04
CA LYS A 501 -2.19 -7.32 -14.77
C LYS A 501 -2.78 -8.46 -13.92
N LEU A 502 -3.78 -8.17 -13.13
CA LEU A 502 -4.54 -9.17 -12.38
C LEU A 502 -5.07 -10.22 -13.37
N PHE A 503 -5.12 -11.48 -13.00
CA PHE A 503 -5.53 -12.58 -13.88
C PHE A 503 -4.41 -13.17 -14.76
N TYR A 504 -3.20 -12.61 -14.75
CA TYR A 504 -2.11 -13.07 -15.61
C TYR A 504 -1.72 -14.54 -15.34
N SER A 505 -1.59 -14.93 -14.09
CA SER A 505 -1.25 -16.31 -13.72
C SER A 505 -2.31 -17.32 -14.19
N PHE A 506 -3.60 -16.98 -14.08
CA PHE A 506 -4.69 -17.82 -14.58
C PHE A 506 -4.68 -17.93 -16.11
N GLN A 507 -4.51 -16.79 -16.80
CA GLN A 507 -4.44 -16.77 -18.26
C GLN A 507 -3.24 -17.59 -18.78
N ALA A 508 -2.04 -17.40 -18.17
CA ALA A 508 -0.84 -18.12 -18.55
C ALA A 508 -1.00 -19.63 -18.30
N TRP A 509 -1.64 -20.01 -17.20
CA TRP A 509 -2.01 -21.41 -16.96
C TRP A 509 -2.88 -21.95 -18.08
N LYS A 510 -3.99 -21.27 -18.45
CA LYS A 510 -4.92 -21.75 -19.49
C LYS A 510 -4.28 -21.78 -20.87
N LEU A 511 -3.45 -20.80 -21.21
CA LEU A 511 -2.68 -20.80 -22.47
C LEU A 511 -1.63 -21.92 -22.49
N GLY A 512 -0.95 -22.18 -21.38
CA GLY A 512 0.00 -23.27 -21.24
C GLY A 512 -0.67 -24.65 -21.41
N GLU A 513 -1.85 -24.87 -20.81
CA GLU A 513 -2.66 -26.08 -21.03
C GLU A 513 -3.05 -26.26 -22.50
N MET A 514 -3.45 -25.18 -23.16
CA MET A 514 -3.78 -25.18 -24.59
C MET A 514 -2.55 -25.56 -25.43
N LEU A 515 -1.39 -24.92 -25.19
CA LEU A 515 -0.15 -25.19 -25.92
C LEU A 515 0.30 -26.67 -25.75
N LEU A 516 0.21 -27.21 -24.54
CA LEU A 516 0.49 -28.62 -24.29
C LEU A 516 -0.46 -29.54 -25.06
N SER A 517 -1.76 -29.23 -25.05
CA SER A 517 -2.76 -30.01 -25.77
C SER A 517 -2.58 -29.95 -27.29
N ALA A 518 -2.00 -28.85 -27.79
CA ALA A 518 -1.62 -28.69 -29.19
C ALA A 518 -0.26 -29.29 -29.55
N GLY A 519 0.45 -29.94 -28.61
CA GLY A 519 1.77 -30.53 -28.83
C GLY A 519 2.93 -29.54 -28.87
N ARG A 520 2.73 -28.30 -28.38
CA ARG A 520 3.70 -27.18 -28.39
C ARG A 520 4.36 -27.02 -27.00
N ALA A 521 5.02 -28.09 -26.55
CA ALA A 521 5.55 -28.18 -25.19
C ALA A 521 6.66 -27.13 -24.90
N GLU A 522 7.55 -26.88 -25.84
CA GLU A 522 8.64 -25.89 -25.68
C GLU A 522 8.09 -24.45 -25.49
N GLU A 523 7.05 -24.09 -26.22
CA GLU A 523 6.41 -22.80 -26.05
C GLU A 523 5.65 -22.69 -24.72
N ALA A 524 5.05 -23.80 -24.26
CA ALA A 524 4.41 -23.86 -22.96
C ALA A 524 5.43 -23.65 -21.83
N ASP A 525 6.57 -24.35 -21.82
CA ASP A 525 7.63 -24.20 -20.79
C ASP A 525 8.16 -22.76 -20.73
N LYS A 526 8.44 -22.15 -21.88
CA LYS A 526 8.87 -20.75 -21.98
C LYS A 526 7.83 -19.76 -21.42
N LEU A 527 6.57 -19.93 -21.81
CA LEU A 527 5.47 -19.10 -21.32
C LEU A 527 5.34 -19.20 -19.79
N ILE A 528 5.34 -20.42 -19.27
CA ILE A 528 5.16 -20.65 -17.83
C ILE A 528 6.35 -20.11 -17.03
N THR A 529 7.58 -20.28 -17.52
CA THR A 529 8.76 -19.71 -16.87
C THR A 529 8.62 -18.19 -16.71
N GLN A 530 8.22 -17.48 -17.78
CA GLN A 530 7.97 -16.04 -17.71
C GLN A 530 6.80 -15.68 -16.76
N ALA A 531 5.75 -16.49 -16.77
CA ALA A 531 4.59 -16.25 -15.91
C ALA A 531 4.91 -16.44 -14.43
N MET A 532 5.78 -17.37 -14.10
CA MET A 532 6.24 -17.58 -12.74
C MET A 532 7.08 -16.42 -12.21
N ASP A 533 7.98 -15.87 -13.04
CA ASP A 533 8.77 -14.68 -12.66
C ASP A 533 7.86 -13.51 -12.32
N VAL A 534 6.87 -13.22 -13.18
CA VAL A 534 5.88 -12.15 -12.95
C VAL A 534 5.03 -12.42 -11.71
N ALA A 535 4.56 -13.65 -11.51
CA ALA A 535 3.75 -14.02 -10.36
C ALA A 535 4.52 -13.85 -9.04
N LEU A 536 5.79 -14.23 -9.00
CA LEU A 536 6.66 -14.08 -7.83
C LEU A 536 6.98 -12.61 -7.54
N GLU A 537 7.29 -11.81 -8.57
CA GLU A 537 7.55 -10.38 -8.45
C GLU A 537 6.35 -9.65 -7.80
N HIS A 538 5.14 -9.98 -8.23
CA HIS A 538 3.90 -9.36 -7.79
C HIS A 538 3.22 -10.06 -6.60
N GLN A 539 3.82 -11.11 -6.04
CA GLN A 539 3.27 -11.93 -4.97
C GLN A 539 1.94 -12.63 -5.31
N ASP A 540 1.62 -12.80 -6.60
CA ASP A 540 0.47 -13.57 -7.05
C ASP A 540 0.77 -15.06 -6.88
N ARG A 541 0.15 -15.68 -5.88
CA ARG A 541 0.38 -17.08 -5.54
C ARG A 541 -0.81 -17.98 -5.83
N ALA A 542 -1.93 -17.40 -6.30
CA ALA A 542 -3.18 -18.15 -6.46
C ALA A 542 -3.04 -19.39 -7.34
N TYR A 543 -2.24 -19.30 -8.42
CA TYR A 543 -2.10 -20.37 -9.41
C TYR A 543 -0.67 -20.91 -9.59
N LEU A 544 0.24 -20.64 -8.64
CA LEU A 544 1.63 -21.14 -8.74
C LEU A 544 1.74 -22.66 -8.84
N GLY A 545 0.86 -23.40 -8.16
CA GLY A 545 0.83 -24.85 -8.24
C GLY A 545 0.47 -25.35 -9.64
N GLU A 546 -0.50 -24.72 -10.28
CA GLU A 546 -0.96 -24.99 -11.63
C GLU A 546 0.09 -24.63 -12.69
N LEU A 547 0.78 -23.51 -12.53
CA LEU A 547 1.87 -23.10 -13.41
C LEU A 547 3.01 -24.13 -13.37
N LEU A 548 3.45 -24.53 -12.19
CA LEU A 548 4.48 -25.55 -12.00
C LEU A 548 4.06 -26.94 -12.55
N ASP A 549 2.79 -27.30 -12.44
CA ASP A 549 2.26 -28.54 -13.02
C ASP A 549 2.36 -28.52 -14.56
N VAL A 550 1.96 -27.42 -15.19
CA VAL A 550 2.10 -27.24 -16.65
C VAL A 550 3.57 -27.29 -17.06
N GLN A 551 4.47 -26.64 -16.31
CA GLN A 551 5.90 -26.68 -16.58
C GLN A 551 6.44 -28.12 -16.53
N GLY A 552 6.08 -28.88 -15.50
CA GLY A 552 6.49 -30.29 -15.38
C GLY A 552 6.01 -31.15 -16.54
N ARG A 553 4.75 -30.97 -16.97
CA ARG A 553 4.19 -31.66 -18.13
C ARG A 553 4.85 -31.25 -19.45
N ALA A 554 5.22 -29.99 -19.59
CA ALA A 554 5.93 -29.47 -20.76
C ALA A 554 7.32 -30.11 -20.87
N ARG A 555 8.08 -30.15 -19.78
CA ARG A 555 9.39 -30.81 -19.72
C ARG A 555 9.30 -32.32 -19.99
N TRP A 556 8.28 -32.97 -19.41
CA TRP A 556 8.01 -34.38 -19.70
C TRP A 556 7.77 -34.61 -21.20
N ALA A 557 6.91 -33.83 -21.82
CA ALA A 557 6.65 -33.92 -23.26
C ALA A 557 7.88 -33.66 -24.16
N MET A 558 8.86 -32.92 -23.66
CA MET A 558 10.16 -32.68 -24.32
C MET A 558 11.19 -33.79 -24.03
N GLY A 559 10.89 -34.76 -23.17
CA GLY A 559 11.78 -35.86 -22.77
C GLY A 559 12.76 -35.51 -21.65
N ASP A 560 12.61 -34.33 -21.02
CA ASP A 560 13.36 -33.96 -19.81
C ASP A 560 12.68 -34.53 -18.56
N VAL A 561 12.94 -35.80 -18.29
CA VAL A 561 12.28 -36.58 -17.21
C VAL A 561 12.68 -36.04 -15.83
N ASP A 562 13.95 -35.72 -15.63
CA ASP A 562 14.44 -35.21 -14.34
C ASP A 562 13.86 -33.81 -14.04
N GLY A 563 13.90 -32.87 -14.99
CA GLY A 563 13.30 -31.56 -14.86
C GLY A 563 11.78 -31.61 -14.70
N ALA A 564 11.11 -32.59 -15.33
CA ALA A 564 9.66 -32.82 -15.16
C ALA A 564 9.33 -33.31 -13.73
N GLU A 565 10.08 -34.28 -13.21
CA GLU A 565 9.90 -34.78 -11.84
C GLU A 565 10.14 -33.66 -10.81
N GLU A 566 11.19 -32.87 -10.99
CA GLU A 566 11.49 -31.73 -10.11
C GLU A 566 10.36 -30.69 -10.10
N ALA A 567 9.86 -30.29 -11.27
CA ALA A 567 8.79 -29.32 -11.40
C ALA A 567 7.47 -29.83 -10.79
N LEU A 568 7.10 -31.09 -11.04
CA LEU A 568 5.88 -31.68 -10.46
C LEU A 568 5.96 -31.86 -8.95
N ARG A 569 7.13 -32.19 -8.39
CA ARG A 569 7.34 -32.19 -6.94
C ARG A 569 7.27 -30.80 -6.34
N SER A 570 7.83 -29.81 -7.03
CA SER A 570 7.72 -28.38 -6.66
C SER A 570 6.28 -27.91 -6.68
N ALA A 571 5.50 -28.30 -7.71
CA ALA A 571 4.06 -28.02 -7.78
C ALA A 571 3.31 -28.60 -6.57
N MET A 572 3.57 -29.85 -6.20
CA MET A 572 2.95 -30.49 -5.03
C MET A 572 3.32 -29.82 -3.72
N SER A 573 4.59 -29.44 -3.54
CA SER A 573 5.06 -28.79 -2.30
C SER A 573 4.51 -27.37 -2.17
N THR A 574 4.48 -26.61 -3.27
CA THR A 574 3.89 -25.27 -3.34
C THR A 574 2.40 -25.31 -3.06
N ALA A 575 1.67 -26.22 -3.73
CA ALA A 575 0.24 -26.39 -3.51
C ALA A 575 -0.08 -26.83 -2.06
N LEU A 576 0.76 -27.67 -1.45
CA LEU A 576 0.62 -28.04 -0.03
C LEU A 576 0.82 -26.83 0.89
N ALA A 577 1.85 -26.04 0.65
CA ALA A 577 2.16 -24.84 1.46
C ALA A 577 1.04 -23.79 1.38
N LEU A 578 0.39 -23.67 0.21
CA LEU A 578 -0.71 -22.74 -0.04
C LEU A 578 -2.09 -23.31 0.31
N GLY A 579 -2.17 -24.57 0.74
CA GLY A 579 -3.46 -25.25 0.96
C GLY A 579 -4.28 -25.45 -0.32
N ALA A 580 -3.66 -25.39 -1.51
CA ALA A 580 -4.28 -25.54 -2.81
C ALA A 580 -4.51 -27.02 -3.16
N VAL A 581 -5.58 -27.59 -2.58
CA VAL A 581 -5.88 -29.02 -2.62
C VAL A 581 -6.04 -29.57 -4.05
N PRO A 582 -6.78 -28.92 -4.98
CA PRO A 582 -6.92 -29.41 -6.35
C PRO A 582 -5.61 -29.38 -7.15
N ALA A 583 -4.81 -28.32 -7.01
CA ALA A 583 -3.51 -28.19 -7.66
C ALA A 583 -2.56 -29.32 -7.23
N ARG A 584 -2.52 -29.61 -5.92
CA ARG A 584 -1.73 -30.72 -5.37
C ARG A 584 -2.15 -32.06 -5.97
N LEU A 585 -3.46 -32.29 -6.13
CA LEU A 585 -3.96 -33.56 -6.71
C LEU A 585 -3.58 -33.70 -8.19
N ARG A 586 -3.70 -32.61 -8.98
CA ARG A 586 -3.29 -32.59 -10.39
C ARG A 586 -1.81 -32.95 -10.53
N ALA A 587 -0.95 -32.24 -9.80
CA ALA A 587 0.50 -32.47 -9.83
C ALA A 587 0.87 -33.89 -9.37
N ALA A 588 0.23 -34.38 -8.31
CA ALA A 588 0.43 -35.75 -7.86
C ALA A 588 -0.01 -36.80 -8.90
N THR A 589 -1.09 -36.53 -9.64
CA THR A 589 -1.59 -37.40 -10.69
C THR A 589 -0.59 -37.46 -11.86
N HIS A 590 -0.10 -36.32 -12.33
CA HIS A 590 0.87 -36.28 -13.42
C HIS A 590 2.23 -36.84 -13.00
N LEU A 591 2.67 -36.58 -11.76
CA LEU A 591 3.88 -37.24 -11.23
C LEU A 591 3.74 -38.76 -11.15
N ALA A 592 2.59 -39.24 -10.73
CA ALA A 592 2.36 -40.70 -10.69
C ALA A 592 2.37 -41.31 -12.09
N GLN A 593 1.84 -40.63 -13.10
CA GLN A 593 1.91 -41.07 -14.50
C GLN A 593 3.34 -41.07 -15.03
N LEU A 594 4.12 -40.03 -14.78
CA LEU A 594 5.54 -39.95 -15.14
C LEU A 594 6.31 -41.13 -14.51
N LEU A 595 6.14 -41.35 -13.21
CA LEU A 595 6.82 -42.44 -12.49
C LEU A 595 6.37 -43.80 -12.98
N GLN A 596 5.12 -43.98 -13.41
CA GLN A 596 4.59 -45.22 -14.00
C GLN A 596 5.27 -45.53 -15.34
N GLU A 597 5.44 -44.51 -16.21
CA GLU A 597 6.15 -44.67 -17.49
C GLU A 597 7.63 -45.05 -17.30
N GLU A 598 8.26 -44.51 -16.26
CA GLU A 598 9.62 -44.85 -15.85
C GLU A 598 9.73 -46.23 -15.12
N GLY A 599 8.65 -46.98 -15.01
CA GLY A 599 8.62 -48.28 -14.33
C GLY A 599 8.70 -48.21 -12.80
N ARG A 600 8.58 -47.00 -12.22
CA ARG A 600 8.70 -46.72 -10.76
C ARG A 600 7.34 -46.82 -10.07
N LEU A 601 6.68 -48.01 -10.16
CA LEU A 601 5.28 -48.22 -9.74
C LEU A 601 5.02 -47.97 -8.25
N ARG A 602 5.95 -48.35 -7.35
CA ARG A 602 5.77 -48.13 -5.89
C ARG A 602 5.78 -46.64 -5.54
N PRO A 603 6.78 -45.85 -5.95
CA PRO A 603 6.75 -44.41 -5.77
C PRO A 603 5.52 -43.73 -6.37
N ALA A 604 5.08 -44.14 -7.56
CA ALA A 604 3.86 -43.61 -8.20
C ALA A 604 2.63 -43.82 -7.32
N ARG A 605 2.44 -45.04 -6.83
CA ARG A 605 1.32 -45.40 -5.95
C ARG A 605 1.37 -44.63 -4.62
N ASP A 606 2.56 -44.53 -3.99
CA ASP A 606 2.73 -43.85 -2.70
C ASP A 606 2.40 -42.36 -2.77
N VAL A 607 2.80 -41.70 -3.85
CA VAL A 607 2.51 -40.26 -4.09
C VAL A 607 1.00 -40.05 -4.18
N LEU A 608 0.32 -40.86 -4.98
CA LEU A 608 -1.09 -40.69 -5.26
C LEU A 608 -1.96 -41.11 -4.06
N ASP A 609 -1.62 -42.24 -3.39
CA ASP A 609 -2.32 -42.70 -2.19
C ASP A 609 -2.30 -41.67 -1.07
N LYS A 610 -1.11 -41.09 -0.77
CA LYS A 610 -0.97 -40.03 0.24
C LYS A 610 -1.83 -38.81 -0.08
N THR A 611 -1.93 -38.46 -1.36
CA THR A 611 -2.68 -37.27 -1.79
C THR A 611 -4.19 -37.54 -1.76
N LEU A 612 -4.63 -38.73 -2.17
CA LEU A 612 -6.06 -39.07 -2.21
C LEU A 612 -6.73 -39.23 -0.84
N ARG A 613 -5.96 -39.43 0.24
CA ARG A 613 -6.51 -39.62 1.60
C ARG A 613 -7.34 -38.47 2.13
N VAL A 614 -7.09 -37.25 1.63
CA VAL A 614 -7.80 -36.03 2.05
C VAL A 614 -9.06 -35.74 1.24
N PHE A 615 -9.37 -36.58 0.22
CA PHE A 615 -10.51 -36.33 -0.66
C PHE A 615 -11.69 -37.24 -0.32
N ASP A 616 -12.89 -36.67 -0.32
CA ASP A 616 -14.10 -37.44 -0.48
C ASP A 616 -14.16 -38.00 -1.91
N LYS A 617 -14.16 -39.31 -2.06
CA LYS A 617 -14.19 -39.99 -3.37
C LYS A 617 -15.42 -39.64 -4.22
N LYS A 618 -16.46 -39.07 -3.62
CA LYS A 618 -17.69 -38.63 -4.29
C LYS A 618 -17.69 -37.15 -4.67
N ALA A 619 -16.59 -36.41 -4.40
CA ALA A 619 -16.53 -35.00 -4.72
C ALA A 619 -16.71 -34.79 -6.24
N PRO A 620 -17.49 -33.79 -6.65
CA PRO A 620 -17.78 -33.51 -8.05
C PRO A 620 -16.61 -32.75 -8.71
N PHE A 621 -15.45 -33.37 -8.79
CA PHE A 621 -14.25 -32.80 -9.38
C PHE A 621 -13.63 -33.78 -10.39
N SER A 622 -13.55 -33.37 -11.66
CA SER A 622 -13.05 -34.25 -12.75
C SER A 622 -11.60 -34.68 -12.54
N GLY A 623 -10.76 -33.83 -11.95
CA GLY A 623 -9.39 -34.14 -11.57
C GLY A 623 -9.30 -35.31 -10.57
N LEU A 624 -10.27 -35.43 -9.64
CA LEU A 624 -10.34 -36.58 -8.72
C LEU A 624 -10.64 -37.89 -9.45
N HIS A 625 -11.58 -37.88 -10.39
CA HIS A 625 -11.89 -39.06 -11.20
C HIS A 625 -10.70 -39.51 -12.05
N ARG A 626 -9.91 -38.53 -12.58
CA ARG A 626 -8.67 -38.84 -13.29
C ARG A 626 -7.63 -39.48 -12.37
N ALA A 627 -7.41 -38.94 -11.17
CA ALA A 627 -6.50 -39.52 -10.17
C ALA A 627 -6.88 -40.92 -9.76
N LEU A 628 -8.17 -41.19 -9.56
CA LEU A 628 -8.67 -42.55 -9.21
C LEU A 628 -8.41 -43.57 -10.34
N ARG A 629 -8.63 -43.17 -11.62
CA ARG A 629 -8.28 -44.07 -12.76
C ARG A 629 -6.79 -44.38 -12.84
N VAL A 630 -5.92 -43.37 -12.59
CA VAL A 630 -4.46 -43.61 -12.53
C VAL A 630 -4.12 -44.57 -11.37
N MET A 631 -4.75 -44.38 -10.20
CA MET A 631 -4.53 -45.29 -9.07
C MET A 631 -4.97 -46.73 -9.38
N GLU A 632 -6.07 -46.94 -10.10
CA GLU A 632 -6.53 -48.24 -10.57
C GLU A 632 -5.51 -48.87 -11.54
N SER A 633 -4.96 -48.12 -12.48
CA SER A 633 -3.94 -48.62 -13.41
C SER A 633 -2.62 -49.00 -12.73
N LEU A 634 -2.31 -48.43 -11.57
CA LEU A 634 -1.14 -48.77 -10.76
C LEU A 634 -1.36 -50.03 -9.89
N ALA A 635 -2.60 -50.52 -9.78
CA ALA A 635 -2.93 -51.72 -9.03
C ALA A 635 -2.87 -53.01 -9.87
N THR A 636 -2.96 -52.84 -11.19
CA THR A 636 -2.78 -53.92 -12.21
C THR A 636 -1.33 -54.05 -12.62
#